data_2a2d91ce639679cdd237a0aa4577aa37
#
_entry.id   2a2d91ce639679cdd237a0aa4577aa37
#
_cell.length_a   1.000
_cell.length_b   1.000
_cell.length_c   1.000
_cell.angle_alpha   90.00
_cell.angle_beta   90.00
_cell.angle_gamma   90.00
#
_symmetry.space_group_name_H-M   'P 1'
#
loop_
_entity.id
_entity.type
_entity.pdbx_description
1 polymer ?
#
loop_
_entity_poly.entity_id
_entity_poly.type
_entity_poly.pdbx_seq_one_letter_code
_entity_poly.pdbx_strand_id
1 'polypeptide(L)'
;MKHLLLTLLTFSLFAQSPKEKIQVTDLLKIKTAGKPILSPKGNQFIYTVTSIVDDSEKKNDFVYQTHLYLGNLQTGESRALTSGKNSISSPTWSPDGSKIAFSRDMGAKSQVYVLDLAGGEPQSITNLPFGVSNPVWSTSGQEIYFQSSFTVSQFLMDSVYNKKGLVPSWTLEKPMLNGISKKSKANPNGSIDEVRAYLTQNEVDKKAKVINRLNFQEESTTTSEISLPAYFKTNLSGKTVLLNNPFTRWSDVEMASNGMFAVIPADSLAHPDKVLDSYIGLGSNVIYQKVGHRMSNLSLSPSEKWLAFQETKSTGVQNGSLQIISVSNPGSIIKVPLDRVITQVKWSSDETKLYFTAQNQGGAPLYSFDIATKQVKQITDNSSGILGFDVTNSGFIYAKTSIENPSEIYQQMADSVRTFTSLNSGWLALKSIVRPTKHTFTNSKGLKVDYWVMKPTDFEAGKKYPVVLEIHGGPSAMWGTGEASMWHEFQYYAAKGMGVVYANPRGSGGYGSEFLAANVKDWGAGPTADVMKALDLTIAEGWADTTQLAVTGGSYAGYLVTWIVGHTNRFKVACSQRGVYELSTFMGEGNAWRLVPNYFGGYPWEKATKAILERESPYTYVQNIKTPLLIFHGENDLRTGVIQSEMLYKSLKVLGRDVEYVRHPGGTHELTRSGNNRQRIDQMLRTYEFFGRYLKIN
;
A
#
# COMPACT_ATOMS: atom_id res chain seq x y z
N MET A 1 -12.62 -77.81 23.77
CA MET A 1 -11.76 -77.16 22.76
C MET A 1 -12.32 -75.76 22.51
N LYS A 2 -11.71 -74.73 23.09
CA LYS A 2 -12.05 -73.27 22.90
C LYS A 2 -11.08 -72.67 21.90
N HIS A 3 -11.59 -72.28 20.75
CA HIS A 3 -10.78 -71.53 19.77
C HIS A 3 -10.73 -70.06 20.18
N LEU A 4 -9.53 -69.58 20.45
CA LEU A 4 -9.21 -68.18 20.71
C LEU A 4 -8.89 -67.51 19.33
N LEU A 5 -9.78 -66.64 18.84
CA LEU A 5 -9.52 -65.83 17.64
C LEU A 5 -8.69 -64.59 18.05
N LEU A 6 -7.45 -64.56 17.61
CA LEU A 6 -6.54 -63.40 17.78
C LEU A 6 -6.77 -62.42 16.62
N THR A 7 -7.45 -61.31 16.86
CA THR A 7 -7.61 -60.23 15.87
C THR A 7 -6.37 -59.36 15.91
N LEU A 8 -5.50 -59.46 14.89
CA LEU A 8 -4.40 -58.50 14.65
C LEU A 8 -5.00 -57.18 14.15
N LEU A 9 -4.98 -56.16 14.98
CA LEU A 9 -5.15 -54.77 14.57
C LEU A 9 -3.84 -54.26 13.91
N THR A 10 -3.80 -54.22 12.60
CA THR A 10 -2.73 -53.54 11.86
C THR A 10 -2.96 -52.04 11.96
N PHE A 11 -2.21 -51.36 12.82
CA PHE A 11 -2.07 -49.92 12.78
C PHE A 11 -1.26 -49.56 11.52
N SER A 12 -1.93 -49.12 10.47
CA SER A 12 -1.28 -48.44 9.33
C SER A 12 -0.78 -47.10 9.81
N LEU A 13 0.49 -47.02 10.15
CA LEU A 13 1.19 -45.73 10.24
C LEU A 13 1.18 -45.13 8.83
N PHE A 14 0.25 -44.23 8.56
CA PHE A 14 0.39 -43.32 7.42
C PHE A 14 1.59 -42.44 7.70
N ALA A 15 2.74 -42.81 7.17
CA ALA A 15 3.89 -41.89 7.07
C ALA A 15 3.40 -40.68 6.26
N GLN A 16 3.24 -39.55 6.92
CA GLN A 16 2.96 -38.27 6.24
C GLN A 16 4.11 -38.03 5.25
N SER A 17 3.78 -37.91 3.97
CA SER A 17 4.78 -37.54 2.96
C SER A 17 5.53 -36.29 3.41
N PRO A 18 6.84 -36.24 3.23
CA PRO A 18 7.63 -35.05 3.63
C PRO A 18 7.03 -33.81 2.94
N LYS A 19 6.85 -32.74 3.72
CA LYS A 19 6.31 -31.48 3.19
C LYS A 19 7.25 -30.91 2.11
N GLU A 20 6.66 -30.39 1.06
CA GLU A 20 7.41 -29.73 -0.02
C GLU A 20 7.99 -28.38 0.41
N LYS A 21 9.12 -28.00 -0.14
CA LYS A 21 9.66 -26.64 0.01
C LYS A 21 8.85 -25.64 -0.82
N ILE A 22 8.84 -24.38 -0.37
CA ILE A 22 8.26 -23.28 -1.15
C ILE A 22 9.01 -23.12 -2.48
N GLN A 23 8.23 -23.04 -3.56
CA GLN A 23 8.72 -22.78 -4.93
C GLN A 23 8.44 -21.33 -5.33
N VAL A 24 9.21 -20.80 -6.27
CA VAL A 24 9.01 -19.42 -6.75
C VAL A 24 7.61 -19.20 -7.33
N THR A 25 7.04 -20.21 -7.99
CA THR A 25 5.70 -20.20 -8.58
C THR A 25 4.56 -20.37 -7.56
N ASP A 26 4.84 -20.73 -6.30
CA ASP A 26 3.81 -20.78 -5.26
C ASP A 26 3.21 -19.39 -4.98
N LEU A 27 3.90 -18.30 -5.41
CA LEU A 27 3.34 -16.96 -5.45
C LEU A 27 1.96 -16.92 -6.14
N LEU A 28 1.78 -17.68 -7.21
CA LEU A 28 0.54 -17.71 -7.99
C LEU A 28 -0.64 -18.37 -7.25
N LYS A 29 -0.36 -19.12 -6.17
CA LYS A 29 -1.38 -19.79 -5.34
C LYS A 29 -1.94 -18.89 -4.25
N ILE A 30 -1.28 -17.77 -3.97
CA ILE A 30 -1.66 -16.89 -2.86
C ILE A 30 -2.98 -16.20 -3.18
N LYS A 31 -3.95 -16.37 -2.28
CA LYS A 31 -5.22 -15.64 -2.29
C LYS A 31 -5.23 -14.65 -1.12
N THR A 32 -5.72 -13.45 -1.38
CA THR A 32 -5.78 -12.39 -0.38
C THR A 32 -7.23 -12.02 -0.09
N ALA A 33 -7.63 -12.10 1.18
CA ALA A 33 -8.93 -11.63 1.65
C ALA A 33 -8.90 -10.11 1.85
N GLY A 34 -9.91 -9.43 1.33
CA GLY A 34 -10.18 -8.02 1.65
C GLY A 34 -10.90 -7.86 2.99
N LYS A 35 -11.11 -6.62 3.40
CA LYS A 35 -11.85 -6.26 4.61
C LYS A 35 -13.24 -6.91 4.62
N PRO A 36 -13.59 -7.68 5.66
CA PRO A 36 -14.96 -8.15 5.86
C PRO A 36 -15.87 -6.97 6.27
N ILE A 37 -17.12 -6.97 5.76
CA ILE A 37 -18.13 -5.96 6.04
C ILE A 37 -19.39 -6.67 6.51
N LEU A 38 -19.76 -6.45 7.78
CA LEU A 38 -20.91 -7.08 8.41
C LEU A 38 -22.21 -6.58 7.78
N SER A 39 -23.17 -7.48 7.60
CA SER A 39 -24.51 -7.09 7.17
C SER A 39 -25.24 -6.28 8.26
N PRO A 40 -26.17 -5.39 7.92
CA PRO A 40 -26.97 -4.66 8.90
C PRO A 40 -27.73 -5.58 9.87
N LYS A 41 -28.05 -6.81 9.46
CA LYS A 41 -28.70 -7.83 10.29
C LYS A 41 -27.74 -8.56 11.24
N GLY A 42 -26.43 -8.38 11.10
CA GLY A 42 -25.41 -8.90 12.00
C GLY A 42 -25.08 -10.40 11.90
N ASN A 43 -25.72 -11.15 11.00
CA ASN A 43 -25.55 -12.59 10.87
C ASN A 43 -24.73 -13.03 9.65
N GLN A 44 -24.50 -12.13 8.71
CA GLN A 44 -23.73 -12.36 7.49
C GLN A 44 -22.69 -11.26 7.31
N PHE A 45 -21.69 -11.51 6.48
CA PHE A 45 -20.72 -10.52 6.07
C PHE A 45 -20.30 -10.75 4.61
N ILE A 46 -19.90 -9.68 3.94
CA ILE A 46 -19.27 -9.77 2.62
C ILE A 46 -17.79 -9.49 2.74
N TYR A 47 -17.01 -10.07 1.85
CA TYR A 47 -15.59 -9.79 1.70
C TYR A 47 -15.15 -10.06 0.27
N THR A 48 -14.02 -9.51 -0.12
CA THR A 48 -13.42 -9.80 -1.43
C THR A 48 -12.32 -10.84 -1.28
N VAL A 49 -12.10 -11.60 -2.36
CA VAL A 49 -10.93 -12.46 -2.51
C VAL A 49 -10.23 -12.09 -3.80
N THR A 50 -8.98 -11.70 -3.70
CA THR A 50 -8.09 -11.47 -4.83
C THR A 50 -7.26 -12.73 -5.06
N SER A 51 -7.31 -13.25 -6.26
CA SER A 51 -6.53 -14.41 -6.74
C SER A 51 -5.67 -14.02 -7.92
N ILE A 52 -4.57 -14.73 -8.12
CA ILE A 52 -3.76 -14.63 -9.33
C ILE A 52 -4.20 -15.76 -10.25
N VAL A 53 -4.59 -15.44 -11.47
CA VAL A 53 -5.11 -16.38 -12.46
C VAL A 53 -4.44 -16.16 -13.82
N ASP A 54 -4.51 -17.17 -14.70
CA ASP A 54 -4.03 -17.01 -16.07
C ASP A 54 -4.74 -15.87 -16.80
N ASP A 55 -3.98 -15.07 -17.53
CA ASP A 55 -4.54 -14.03 -18.38
C ASP A 55 -5.22 -14.65 -19.60
N SER A 56 -6.52 -14.42 -19.74
CA SER A 56 -7.31 -14.93 -20.88
C SER A 56 -6.95 -14.29 -22.22
N GLU A 57 -6.28 -13.14 -22.21
CA GLU A 57 -5.92 -12.35 -23.39
C GLU A 57 -4.45 -12.49 -23.77
N LYS A 58 -3.59 -12.81 -22.81
CA LYS A 58 -2.14 -12.94 -23.01
C LYS A 58 -1.65 -14.31 -22.57
N LYS A 59 -1.27 -15.13 -23.53
CA LYS A 59 -0.74 -16.46 -23.27
C LYS A 59 0.46 -16.44 -22.32
N ASN A 60 0.43 -17.31 -21.31
CA ASN A 60 1.48 -17.43 -20.28
C ASN A 60 1.71 -16.16 -19.46
N ASP A 61 0.71 -15.33 -19.30
CA ASP A 61 0.72 -14.18 -18.36
C ASP A 61 -0.34 -14.40 -17.28
N PHE A 62 -0.27 -13.59 -16.22
CA PHE A 62 -1.12 -13.72 -15.04
C PHE A 62 -1.70 -12.38 -14.64
N VAL A 63 -2.96 -12.38 -14.24
CA VAL A 63 -3.69 -11.19 -13.79
C VAL A 63 -4.25 -11.38 -12.39
N TYR A 64 -4.43 -10.28 -11.68
CA TYR A 64 -5.19 -10.28 -10.43
C TYR A 64 -6.68 -10.22 -10.74
N GLN A 65 -7.44 -11.13 -10.16
CA GLN A 65 -8.90 -11.09 -10.20
C GLN A 65 -9.47 -11.02 -8.79
N THR A 66 -10.41 -10.11 -8.60
CA THR A 66 -11.05 -9.86 -7.30
C THR A 66 -12.55 -10.13 -7.40
N HIS A 67 -13.03 -11.05 -6.57
CA HIS A 67 -14.44 -11.45 -6.53
C HIS A 67 -15.05 -11.25 -5.14
N LEU A 68 -16.37 -11.06 -5.12
CA LEU A 68 -17.17 -10.88 -3.93
C LEU A 68 -17.62 -12.23 -3.37
N TYR A 69 -17.52 -12.39 -2.06
CA TYR A 69 -17.95 -13.54 -1.29
C TYR A 69 -18.92 -13.13 -0.19
N LEU A 70 -19.83 -14.05 0.14
CA LEU A 70 -20.75 -13.94 1.27
C LEU A 70 -20.44 -15.03 2.29
N GLY A 71 -20.21 -14.63 3.54
CA GLY A 71 -20.03 -15.52 4.68
C GLY A 71 -21.21 -15.45 5.64
N ASN A 72 -21.55 -16.58 6.27
CA ASN A 72 -22.59 -16.69 7.30
C ASN A 72 -21.92 -16.99 8.65
N LEU A 73 -22.05 -16.08 9.61
CA LEU A 73 -21.40 -16.20 10.92
C LEU A 73 -21.92 -17.35 11.78
N GLN A 74 -23.15 -17.81 11.53
CA GLN A 74 -23.76 -18.91 12.29
C GLN A 74 -23.35 -20.27 11.74
N THR A 75 -23.50 -20.48 10.42
CA THR A 75 -23.20 -21.77 9.78
C THR A 75 -21.71 -21.96 9.52
N GLY A 76 -20.93 -20.89 9.43
CA GLY A 76 -19.52 -20.93 9.03
C GLY A 76 -19.31 -21.10 7.53
N GLU A 77 -20.38 -21.09 6.74
CA GLU A 77 -20.33 -21.27 5.29
C GLU A 77 -19.95 -19.99 4.58
N SER A 78 -19.26 -20.14 3.44
CA SER A 78 -18.92 -19.03 2.55
C SER A 78 -19.13 -19.45 1.09
N ARG A 79 -19.67 -18.52 0.28
CA ARG A 79 -19.87 -18.74 -1.15
C ARG A 79 -19.51 -17.50 -1.97
N ALA A 80 -19.04 -17.70 -3.19
CA ALA A 80 -18.83 -16.63 -4.15
C ALA A 80 -20.17 -16.03 -4.60
N LEU A 81 -20.21 -14.70 -4.70
CA LEU A 81 -21.33 -13.95 -5.27
C LEU A 81 -21.06 -13.45 -6.69
N THR A 82 -19.77 -13.29 -7.04
CA THR A 82 -19.37 -12.88 -8.38
C THR A 82 -18.29 -13.81 -8.91
N SER A 83 -18.19 -13.87 -10.24
CA SER A 83 -17.20 -14.68 -10.96
C SER A 83 -16.87 -14.03 -12.32
N GLY A 84 -15.98 -14.65 -13.10
CA GLY A 84 -15.61 -14.20 -14.44
C GLY A 84 -14.39 -13.28 -14.44
N LYS A 85 -14.11 -12.65 -15.59
CA LYS A 85 -12.89 -11.87 -15.80
C LYS A 85 -12.87 -10.48 -15.14
N ASN A 86 -14.04 -9.92 -14.86
CA ASN A 86 -14.16 -8.54 -14.41
C ASN A 86 -14.05 -8.46 -12.87
N SER A 87 -12.99 -7.82 -12.39
CA SER A 87 -12.80 -7.57 -10.96
C SER A 87 -13.83 -6.61 -10.39
N ILE A 88 -14.11 -6.78 -9.10
CA ILE A 88 -14.96 -5.86 -8.33
C ILE A 88 -14.16 -5.14 -7.24
N SER A 89 -14.66 -4.00 -6.78
CA SER A 89 -14.08 -3.27 -5.65
C SER A 89 -15.15 -2.58 -4.81
N SER A 90 -14.79 -2.20 -3.60
CA SER A 90 -15.59 -1.38 -2.68
C SER A 90 -17.04 -1.88 -2.49
N PRO A 91 -17.27 -3.14 -2.12
CA PRO A 91 -18.63 -3.62 -1.88
C PRO A 91 -19.25 -2.98 -0.63
N THR A 92 -20.57 -2.74 -0.67
CA THR A 92 -21.33 -2.17 0.46
C THR A 92 -22.75 -2.73 0.51
N TRP A 93 -23.28 -2.90 1.72
CA TRP A 93 -24.63 -3.39 1.96
C TRP A 93 -25.69 -2.28 1.78
N SER A 94 -26.86 -2.64 1.25
CA SER A 94 -28.06 -1.83 1.45
C SER A 94 -28.47 -1.83 2.93
N PRO A 95 -29.13 -0.77 3.44
CA PRO A 95 -29.50 -0.67 4.88
C PRO A 95 -30.41 -1.81 5.36
N ASP A 96 -31.22 -2.39 4.49
CA ASP A 96 -32.08 -3.54 4.78
C ASP A 96 -31.36 -4.89 4.68
N GLY A 97 -30.10 -4.90 4.20
CA GLY A 97 -29.30 -6.09 4.00
C GLY A 97 -29.80 -7.01 2.87
N SER A 98 -30.64 -6.52 1.94
CA SER A 98 -31.15 -7.32 0.82
C SER A 98 -30.29 -7.23 -0.43
N LYS A 99 -29.50 -6.16 -0.57
CA LYS A 99 -28.70 -5.86 -1.76
C LYS A 99 -27.25 -5.49 -1.42
N ILE A 100 -26.39 -5.65 -2.42
CA ILE A 100 -24.98 -5.24 -2.34
C ILE A 100 -24.68 -4.36 -3.54
N ALA A 101 -24.13 -3.16 -3.30
CA ALA A 101 -23.56 -2.31 -4.35
C ALA A 101 -22.04 -2.48 -4.36
N PHE A 102 -21.45 -2.41 -5.55
CA PHE A 102 -19.99 -2.47 -5.75
C PHE A 102 -19.60 -1.82 -7.06
N SER A 103 -18.33 -1.42 -7.19
CA SER A 103 -17.77 -1.02 -8.47
C SER A 103 -17.24 -2.25 -9.21
N ARG A 104 -17.57 -2.35 -10.52
CA ARG A 104 -17.06 -3.42 -11.40
C ARG A 104 -16.23 -2.80 -12.51
N ASP A 105 -15.04 -3.32 -12.72
CA ASP A 105 -14.19 -2.96 -13.84
C ASP A 105 -14.75 -3.57 -15.14
N MET A 106 -14.96 -2.71 -16.14
CA MET A 106 -15.47 -3.11 -17.47
C MET A 106 -14.40 -2.96 -18.55
N GLY A 107 -13.12 -2.91 -18.17
CA GLY A 107 -11.96 -2.76 -19.04
C GLY A 107 -11.62 -1.31 -19.36
N ALA A 108 -12.57 -0.50 -19.83
CA ALA A 108 -12.33 0.93 -20.11
C ALA A 108 -12.63 1.83 -18.89
N LYS A 109 -13.74 1.59 -18.20
CA LYS A 109 -14.23 2.40 -17.08
C LYS A 109 -15.04 1.53 -16.10
N SER A 110 -14.76 1.67 -14.81
CA SER A 110 -15.59 1.04 -13.77
C SER A 110 -16.97 1.70 -13.66
N GLN A 111 -17.98 0.88 -13.32
CA GLN A 111 -19.35 1.33 -13.09
C GLN A 111 -19.91 0.78 -11.78
N VAL A 112 -20.92 1.41 -11.21
CA VAL A 112 -21.64 0.88 -10.04
C VAL A 112 -22.62 -0.20 -10.47
N TYR A 113 -22.53 -1.34 -9.82
CA TYR A 113 -23.43 -2.48 -9.97
C TYR A 113 -24.16 -2.73 -8.66
N VAL A 114 -25.39 -3.23 -8.77
CA VAL A 114 -26.20 -3.70 -7.63
C VAL A 114 -26.55 -5.17 -7.86
N LEU A 115 -26.30 -5.99 -6.85
CA LEU A 115 -26.66 -7.40 -6.76
C LEU A 115 -27.78 -7.55 -5.74
N ASP A 116 -28.88 -8.17 -6.14
CA ASP A 116 -29.97 -8.58 -5.24
C ASP A 116 -29.66 -9.98 -4.67
N LEU A 117 -29.69 -10.14 -3.37
CA LEU A 117 -29.41 -11.44 -2.72
C LEU A 117 -30.55 -12.47 -2.87
N ALA A 118 -31.73 -12.02 -3.27
CA ALA A 118 -32.83 -12.93 -3.63
C ALA A 118 -32.55 -13.69 -4.94
N GLY A 119 -31.60 -13.22 -5.74
CA GLY A 119 -31.14 -13.86 -6.98
C GLY A 119 -31.06 -12.90 -8.17
N GLY A 120 -30.52 -13.41 -9.28
CA GLY A 120 -30.31 -12.64 -10.50
C GLY A 120 -28.86 -12.19 -10.67
N GLU A 121 -28.57 -11.65 -11.86
CA GLU A 121 -27.26 -11.09 -12.20
C GLU A 121 -27.12 -9.65 -11.70
N PRO A 122 -25.91 -9.22 -11.32
CA PRO A 122 -25.66 -7.83 -10.94
C PRO A 122 -26.06 -6.85 -12.07
N GLN A 123 -26.82 -5.83 -11.73
CA GLN A 123 -27.29 -4.82 -12.68
C GLN A 123 -26.45 -3.55 -12.59
N SER A 124 -25.98 -3.03 -13.73
CA SER A 124 -25.32 -1.71 -13.78
C SER A 124 -26.36 -0.60 -13.58
N ILE A 125 -26.09 0.28 -12.62
CA ILE A 125 -26.95 1.45 -12.35
C ILE A 125 -26.31 2.78 -12.77
N THR A 126 -25.08 2.75 -13.28
CA THR A 126 -24.39 3.92 -13.82
C THR A 126 -23.85 3.62 -15.21
N ASN A 127 -23.74 4.67 -16.04
CA ASN A 127 -23.05 4.63 -17.32
C ASN A 127 -22.36 5.98 -17.55
N LEU A 128 -21.29 6.22 -16.75
CA LEU A 128 -20.54 7.47 -16.84
C LEU A 128 -19.29 7.29 -17.71
N PRO A 129 -18.90 8.30 -18.50
CA PRO A 129 -17.73 8.23 -19.38
C PRO A 129 -16.39 8.29 -18.62
N PHE A 130 -16.45 8.58 -17.35
CA PHE A 130 -15.27 8.69 -16.47
C PHE A 130 -15.42 7.73 -15.31
N GLY A 131 -14.90 6.66 -15.16
CA GLY A 131 -15.01 5.65 -14.11
C GLY A 131 -15.64 6.06 -12.78
N VAL A 132 -16.11 5.12 -12.02
CA VAL A 132 -16.72 5.35 -10.70
C VAL A 132 -16.09 4.43 -9.64
N SER A 133 -16.09 4.88 -8.38
CA SER A 133 -15.54 4.12 -7.25
C SER A 133 -16.34 4.38 -5.98
N ASN A 134 -16.10 3.55 -4.96
CA ASN A 134 -16.59 3.74 -3.60
C ASN A 134 -18.10 4.00 -3.48
N PRO A 135 -18.97 3.10 -3.99
CA PRO A 135 -20.41 3.21 -3.78
C PRO A 135 -20.75 3.08 -2.30
N VAL A 136 -21.67 3.94 -1.84
CA VAL A 136 -22.21 3.93 -0.47
C VAL A 136 -23.72 4.14 -0.55
N TRP A 137 -24.50 3.30 0.11
CA TRP A 137 -25.94 3.45 0.17
C TRP A 137 -26.36 4.63 1.07
N SER A 138 -27.42 5.34 0.67
CA SER A 138 -28.13 6.24 1.58
C SER A 138 -28.76 5.44 2.72
N THR A 139 -28.98 6.09 3.86
CA THR A 139 -29.68 5.47 5.00
C THR A 139 -31.10 5.00 4.67
N SER A 140 -31.77 5.65 3.70
CA SER A 140 -33.08 5.25 3.18
C SER A 140 -33.05 4.03 2.25
N GLY A 141 -31.87 3.65 1.75
CA GLY A 141 -31.72 2.57 0.74
C GLY A 141 -32.26 2.93 -0.65
N GLN A 142 -32.65 4.19 -0.91
CA GLN A 142 -33.20 4.62 -2.19
C GLN A 142 -32.16 5.21 -3.15
N GLU A 143 -31.03 5.63 -2.63
CA GLU A 143 -29.94 6.26 -3.39
C GLU A 143 -28.61 5.60 -3.07
N ILE A 144 -27.68 5.68 -4.02
CA ILE A 144 -26.28 5.27 -3.87
C ILE A 144 -25.42 6.48 -4.18
N TYR A 145 -24.55 6.83 -3.24
CA TYR A 145 -23.50 7.81 -3.42
C TYR A 145 -22.25 7.13 -3.94
N PHE A 146 -21.49 7.81 -4.79
CA PHE A 146 -20.23 7.28 -5.31
C PHE A 146 -19.28 8.40 -5.72
N GLN A 147 -18.02 8.06 -5.86
CA GLN A 147 -16.97 8.97 -6.30
C GLN A 147 -16.62 8.77 -7.76
N SER A 148 -16.27 9.84 -8.44
CA SER A 148 -15.68 9.89 -9.76
C SER A 148 -14.64 11.02 -9.81
N SER A 149 -14.05 11.30 -10.98
CA SER A 149 -13.16 12.43 -11.16
C SER A 149 -13.24 12.99 -12.57
N PHE A 150 -13.01 14.30 -12.68
CA PHE A 150 -12.81 15.00 -13.95
C PHE A 150 -11.38 15.53 -14.02
N THR A 151 -10.86 15.72 -15.22
CA THR A 151 -9.82 16.73 -15.41
C THR A 151 -10.46 18.12 -15.45
N VAL A 152 -9.65 19.18 -15.29
CA VAL A 152 -10.16 20.55 -15.38
C VAL A 152 -10.83 20.79 -16.73
N SER A 153 -10.19 20.37 -17.83
CA SER A 153 -10.73 20.52 -19.20
C SER A 153 -12.04 19.76 -19.37
N GLN A 154 -12.12 18.52 -18.87
CA GLN A 154 -13.34 17.73 -18.95
C GLN A 154 -14.51 18.42 -18.25
N PHE A 155 -14.30 18.91 -17.03
CA PHE A 155 -15.38 19.55 -16.28
C PHE A 155 -15.81 20.89 -16.90
N LEU A 156 -14.87 21.71 -17.37
CA LEU A 156 -15.17 23.00 -18.02
C LEU A 156 -16.01 22.81 -19.29
N MET A 157 -15.81 21.73 -20.03
CA MET A 157 -16.54 21.43 -21.27
C MET A 157 -17.81 20.61 -21.06
N ASP A 158 -18.08 20.14 -19.83
CA ASP A 158 -19.21 19.27 -19.54
C ASP A 158 -20.52 20.05 -19.49
N SER A 159 -21.42 19.83 -20.47
CA SER A 159 -22.71 20.48 -20.54
C SER A 159 -23.78 19.85 -19.65
N VAL A 160 -23.53 18.66 -19.10
CA VAL A 160 -24.46 17.92 -18.25
C VAL A 160 -24.26 18.29 -16.78
N TYR A 161 -23.01 18.23 -16.28
CA TYR A 161 -22.70 18.44 -14.88
C TYR A 161 -22.19 19.85 -14.57
N ASN A 162 -21.70 20.59 -15.58
CA ASN A 162 -21.31 21.99 -15.47
C ASN A 162 -22.29 22.94 -16.18
N LYS A 163 -23.60 22.68 -16.11
CA LYS A 163 -24.63 23.51 -16.74
C LYS A 163 -24.58 25.00 -16.36
N LYS A 164 -24.09 25.32 -15.15
CA LYS A 164 -23.96 26.68 -14.65
C LYS A 164 -22.72 27.39 -15.19
N GLY A 165 -21.88 26.71 -15.97
CA GLY A 165 -20.62 27.26 -16.48
C GLY A 165 -19.65 27.63 -15.35
N LEU A 166 -19.58 26.83 -14.29
CA LEU A 166 -18.64 27.04 -13.21
C LEU A 166 -17.23 27.09 -13.77
N VAL A 167 -16.48 28.09 -13.36
CA VAL A 167 -15.06 28.27 -13.66
C VAL A 167 -14.27 28.35 -12.37
N PRO A 168 -13.00 27.94 -12.37
CA PRO A 168 -12.17 28.10 -11.19
C PRO A 168 -11.97 29.58 -10.84
N SER A 169 -11.94 29.88 -9.55
CA SER A 169 -11.72 31.24 -9.03
C SER A 169 -10.25 31.70 -9.07
N TRP A 170 -9.34 30.86 -9.53
CA TRP A 170 -7.94 31.25 -9.65
C TRP A 170 -7.67 31.99 -10.95
N THR A 171 -6.80 33.00 -10.90
CA THR A 171 -6.18 33.55 -12.09
C THR A 171 -5.29 32.48 -12.68
N LEU A 172 -5.70 31.93 -13.78
CA LEU A 172 -4.99 30.88 -14.46
C LEU A 172 -3.59 31.31 -14.81
N GLU A 173 -2.63 30.50 -14.47
CA GLU A 173 -1.42 30.43 -15.24
C GLU A 173 -1.84 30.15 -16.68
N LYS A 174 -1.58 31.13 -17.52
CA LYS A 174 -2.09 31.22 -18.90
C LYS A 174 -2.04 29.96 -19.78
N PRO A 175 -1.10 28.98 -19.58
CA PRO A 175 -1.06 27.76 -20.37
C PRO A 175 -2.26 26.82 -20.19
N MET A 176 -2.94 26.82 -19.05
CA MET A 176 -4.08 25.91 -18.83
C MET A 176 -5.33 26.27 -19.65
N LEU A 177 -5.60 27.54 -19.89
CA LEU A 177 -6.78 28.00 -20.66
C LEU A 177 -6.54 28.16 -22.14
N ASN A 178 -5.30 28.34 -22.58
CA ASN A 178 -5.00 28.56 -24.00
C ASN A 178 -5.38 27.36 -24.90
N GLY A 179 -5.59 26.16 -24.32
CA GLY A 179 -6.09 24.99 -25.03
C GLY A 179 -7.61 24.91 -25.16
N ILE A 180 -8.36 25.73 -24.41
CA ILE A 180 -9.84 25.59 -24.30
C ILE A 180 -10.59 26.63 -25.14
N SER A 181 -9.93 27.71 -25.58
CA SER A 181 -10.65 28.95 -25.83
C SER A 181 -11.02 29.31 -27.26
N LYS A 182 -10.63 28.62 -28.32
CA LYS A 182 -11.09 29.03 -29.65
C LYS A 182 -11.34 27.88 -30.62
N LYS A 183 -12.56 27.78 -31.09
CA LYS A 183 -12.96 26.98 -32.26
C LYS A 183 -12.47 27.65 -33.54
N SER A 184 -11.16 27.70 -33.75
CA SER A 184 -10.63 28.13 -35.03
C SER A 184 -10.62 26.98 -36.01
N LYS A 185 -10.87 27.27 -37.31
CA LYS A 185 -10.72 26.27 -38.35
C LYS A 185 -9.26 25.89 -38.51
N ALA A 186 -8.97 24.60 -38.55
CA ALA A 186 -7.61 24.12 -38.68
C ALA A 186 -7.01 24.52 -40.05
N ASN A 187 -5.88 25.21 -40.02
CA ASN A 187 -5.15 25.64 -41.22
C ASN A 187 -3.65 25.73 -40.90
N PRO A 188 -2.78 24.89 -41.50
CA PRO A 188 -1.37 24.90 -41.24
C PRO A 188 -0.63 26.17 -41.70
N ASN A 189 -1.27 26.95 -42.61
CA ASN A 189 -0.72 28.19 -43.15
C ASN A 189 -1.51 29.43 -42.71
N GLY A 190 -2.37 29.28 -41.68
CA GLY A 190 -3.24 30.35 -41.20
C GLY A 190 -2.64 31.17 -40.05
N SER A 191 -3.50 31.84 -39.31
CA SER A 191 -3.18 32.53 -38.07
C SER A 191 -2.66 31.54 -36.99
N ILE A 192 -2.06 32.08 -35.93
CA ILE A 192 -1.57 31.27 -34.79
C ILE A 192 -2.68 30.36 -34.23
N ASP A 193 -3.92 30.89 -34.13
CA ASP A 193 -5.07 30.11 -33.63
C ASP A 193 -5.47 28.99 -34.60
N GLU A 194 -5.40 29.22 -35.91
CA GLU A 194 -5.71 28.21 -36.95
C GLU A 194 -4.60 27.14 -37.03
N VAL A 195 -3.33 27.54 -36.95
CA VAL A 195 -2.21 26.58 -36.83
C VAL A 195 -2.31 25.77 -35.55
N ARG A 196 -2.68 26.39 -34.44
CA ARG A 196 -2.92 25.68 -33.17
C ARG A 196 -4.05 24.67 -33.30
N ALA A 197 -5.18 25.05 -33.94
CA ALA A 197 -6.29 24.15 -34.22
C ALA A 197 -5.87 22.99 -35.13
N TYR A 198 -4.99 23.21 -36.10
CA TYR A 198 -4.42 22.18 -36.93
C TYR A 198 -3.60 21.16 -36.13
N LEU A 199 -2.71 21.63 -35.26
CA LEU A 199 -1.89 20.77 -34.40
C LEU A 199 -2.75 19.97 -33.38
N THR A 200 -3.90 20.49 -32.96
CA THR A 200 -4.79 19.77 -32.04
C THR A 200 -5.53 18.60 -32.70
N GLN A 201 -5.54 18.49 -34.03
CA GLN A 201 -6.09 17.34 -34.75
C GLN A 201 -5.14 16.14 -34.77
N ASN A 202 -3.93 16.29 -34.28
CA ASN A 202 -2.96 15.22 -34.19
C ASN A 202 -3.39 14.12 -33.20
N GLU A 203 -2.82 12.93 -33.35
CA GLU A 203 -3.03 11.83 -32.40
C GLU A 203 -2.66 12.25 -30.98
N VAL A 204 -3.38 11.72 -30.00
CA VAL A 204 -3.24 12.16 -28.60
C VAL A 204 -1.84 11.94 -28.05
N ASP A 205 -1.19 10.85 -28.42
CA ASP A 205 0.15 10.47 -27.99
C ASP A 205 1.26 11.35 -28.58
N LYS A 206 0.99 12.05 -29.70
CA LYS A 206 1.92 12.96 -30.39
C LYS A 206 1.79 14.42 -29.94
N LYS A 207 0.76 14.74 -29.11
CA LYS A 207 0.61 16.09 -28.57
C LYS A 207 1.61 16.40 -27.49
N ALA A 208 2.18 17.59 -27.52
CA ALA A 208 3.00 18.10 -26.42
C ALA A 208 2.16 18.15 -25.14
N LYS A 209 2.68 17.58 -24.06
CA LYS A 209 2.09 17.69 -22.71
C LYS A 209 2.63 18.94 -22.05
N VAL A 210 1.78 19.92 -21.80
CA VAL A 210 2.13 21.15 -21.06
C VAL A 210 1.87 20.91 -19.59
N ILE A 211 2.94 20.87 -18.80
CA ILE A 211 2.89 20.59 -17.36
C ILE A 211 3.10 21.90 -16.61
N ASN A 212 2.15 22.25 -15.76
CA ASN A 212 2.15 23.48 -14.96
C ASN A 212 1.73 23.23 -13.50
N ARG A 213 1.79 21.98 -13.06
CA ARG A 213 1.53 21.57 -11.68
C ARG A 213 2.76 20.90 -11.07
N LEU A 214 2.91 21.00 -9.76
CA LEU A 214 4.07 20.45 -9.04
C LEU A 214 4.03 18.91 -8.97
N ASN A 215 2.89 18.32 -8.62
CA ASN A 215 2.72 16.88 -8.59
C ASN A 215 2.12 16.37 -9.91
N PHE A 216 2.92 16.35 -10.96
CA PHE A 216 2.50 15.88 -12.28
C PHE A 216 2.77 14.40 -12.52
N GLN A 217 3.55 13.75 -11.66
CA GLN A 217 3.86 12.33 -11.72
C GLN A 217 3.05 11.59 -10.66
N GLU A 218 2.42 10.50 -11.07
CA GLU A 218 1.77 9.52 -10.20
C GLU A 218 2.61 8.23 -10.17
N GLU A 219 2.08 7.09 -9.75
CA GLU A 219 2.87 5.86 -9.65
C GLU A 219 3.34 5.31 -11.01
N SER A 220 2.53 5.49 -12.05
CA SER A 220 2.77 4.93 -13.39
C SER A 220 2.39 5.86 -14.53
N THR A 221 1.84 7.03 -14.24
CA THR A 221 1.33 7.97 -15.25
C THR A 221 1.82 9.39 -14.98
N THR A 222 1.93 10.15 -16.07
CA THR A 222 2.21 11.59 -16.02
C THR A 222 0.96 12.36 -16.40
N THR A 223 0.47 13.24 -15.52
CA THR A 223 -0.73 14.03 -15.73
C THR A 223 -0.38 15.51 -15.89
N SER A 224 -0.89 16.16 -16.93
CA SER A 224 -0.72 17.60 -17.14
C SER A 224 -1.79 18.42 -16.43
N GLU A 225 -2.91 17.82 -16.03
CA GLU A 225 -4.05 18.49 -15.42
C GLU A 225 -4.30 17.99 -13.99
N ILE A 226 -4.93 18.86 -13.19
CA ILE A 226 -5.39 18.49 -11.85
C ILE A 226 -6.60 17.57 -11.99
N SER A 227 -6.61 16.49 -11.21
CA SER A 227 -7.81 15.66 -11.02
C SER A 227 -8.76 16.36 -10.05
N LEU A 228 -10.00 16.52 -10.47
CA LEU A 228 -11.08 17.15 -9.70
C LEU A 228 -12.00 16.05 -9.16
N PRO A 229 -11.92 15.69 -7.87
CA PRO A 229 -12.82 14.71 -7.28
C PRO A 229 -14.28 15.18 -7.36
N ALA A 230 -15.14 14.30 -7.83
CA ALA A 230 -16.56 14.55 -8.03
C ALA A 230 -17.40 13.50 -7.30
N TYR A 231 -18.28 13.96 -6.43
CA TYR A 231 -19.18 13.09 -5.66
C TYR A 231 -20.58 13.15 -6.27
N PHE A 232 -21.14 11.98 -6.46
CA PHE A 232 -22.42 11.82 -7.12
C PHE A 232 -23.38 11.03 -6.23
N LYS A 233 -24.67 11.19 -6.50
CA LYS A 233 -25.69 10.23 -6.10
C LYS A 233 -26.48 9.76 -7.31
N THR A 234 -26.95 8.53 -7.25
CA THR A 234 -27.87 7.95 -8.22
C THR A 234 -28.97 7.19 -7.51
N ASN A 235 -30.15 7.15 -8.08
CA ASN A 235 -31.20 6.24 -7.67
C ASN A 235 -31.07 4.90 -8.45
N LEU A 236 -31.84 3.89 -8.08
CA LEU A 236 -31.81 2.58 -8.73
C LEU A 236 -32.30 2.62 -10.20
N SER A 237 -32.94 3.71 -10.66
CA SER A 237 -33.29 3.92 -12.07
C SER A 237 -32.18 4.61 -12.89
N GLY A 238 -31.03 4.90 -12.28
CA GLY A 238 -29.85 5.45 -12.97
C GLY A 238 -29.83 6.98 -13.10
N LYS A 239 -30.76 7.71 -12.46
CA LYS A 239 -30.72 9.19 -12.47
C LYS A 239 -29.61 9.70 -11.58
N THR A 240 -28.54 10.23 -12.18
CA THR A 240 -27.31 10.67 -11.51
C THR A 240 -27.28 12.18 -11.31
N VAL A 241 -26.85 12.64 -10.13
CA VAL A 241 -26.73 14.05 -9.73
C VAL A 241 -25.35 14.29 -9.11
N LEU A 242 -24.66 15.34 -9.59
CA LEU A 242 -23.41 15.82 -8.98
C LEU A 242 -23.70 16.58 -7.68
N LEU A 243 -22.98 16.30 -6.60
CA LEU A 243 -23.22 16.81 -5.26
C LEU A 243 -22.30 17.95 -4.84
N ASN A 244 -21.06 17.97 -5.32
CA ASN A 244 -20.08 19.01 -4.97
C ASN A 244 -19.71 19.87 -6.17
N ASN A 245 -19.08 21.01 -5.92
CA ASN A 245 -18.30 21.71 -6.91
C ASN A 245 -16.93 21.01 -7.01
N PRO A 246 -16.56 20.34 -8.12
CA PRO A 246 -15.29 19.61 -8.22
C PRO A 246 -14.04 20.48 -8.00
N PHE A 247 -14.13 21.78 -8.28
CA PHE A 247 -13.03 22.72 -8.01
C PHE A 247 -12.68 22.86 -6.52
N THR A 248 -13.54 22.41 -5.60
CA THR A 248 -13.23 22.38 -4.15
C THR A 248 -12.34 21.20 -3.76
N ARG A 249 -12.17 20.21 -4.64
CA ARG A 249 -11.25 19.05 -4.47
C ARG A 249 -11.46 18.27 -3.18
N TRP A 250 -12.71 17.93 -2.87
CA TRP A 250 -13.04 17.15 -1.69
C TRP A 250 -12.32 15.79 -1.67
N SER A 251 -11.92 15.35 -0.50
CA SER A 251 -11.42 14.01 -0.23
C SER A 251 -11.94 13.49 1.11
N ASP A 252 -11.79 12.20 1.38
CA ASP A 252 -12.22 11.56 2.63
C ASP A 252 -13.62 12.04 3.08
N VAL A 253 -14.64 11.73 2.28
CA VAL A 253 -16.01 12.19 2.51
C VAL A 253 -16.77 11.21 3.38
N GLU A 254 -17.43 11.74 4.42
CA GLU A 254 -18.40 11.02 5.26
C GLU A 254 -19.80 11.61 5.08
N MET A 255 -20.78 10.72 4.88
CA MET A 255 -22.17 11.10 4.68
C MET A 255 -22.86 11.37 6.02
N ALA A 256 -23.57 12.49 6.10
CA ALA A 256 -24.40 12.85 7.25
C ALA A 256 -25.82 13.17 6.79
N SER A 257 -26.78 13.14 7.71
CA SER A 257 -28.20 13.45 7.43
C SER A 257 -28.42 14.85 6.87
N ASN A 258 -27.57 15.82 7.28
CA ASN A 258 -27.64 17.22 6.88
C ASN A 258 -26.61 17.63 5.82
N GLY A 259 -25.86 16.68 5.22
CA GLY A 259 -24.87 16.97 4.20
C GLY A 259 -23.71 15.99 4.18
N MET A 260 -22.55 16.47 3.76
CA MET A 260 -21.34 15.66 3.67
C MET A 260 -20.18 16.37 4.38
N PHE A 261 -19.54 15.68 5.31
CA PHE A 261 -18.23 16.08 5.79
C PHE A 261 -17.19 15.73 4.73
N ALA A 262 -16.25 16.62 4.50
CA ALA A 262 -15.18 16.42 3.54
C ALA A 262 -13.86 17.02 4.04
N VAL A 263 -12.75 16.38 3.70
CA VAL A 263 -11.44 17.01 3.80
C VAL A 263 -11.22 17.86 2.55
N ILE A 264 -10.88 19.14 2.75
CA ILE A 264 -10.73 20.12 1.67
C ILE A 264 -9.32 20.70 1.75
N PRO A 265 -8.53 20.68 0.65
CA PRO A 265 -7.22 21.31 0.62
C PRO A 265 -7.30 22.81 0.90
N ALA A 266 -6.37 23.33 1.69
CA ALA A 266 -6.24 24.75 2.01
C ALA A 266 -5.30 25.50 1.05
N ASP A 267 -4.69 24.81 0.08
CA ASP A 267 -3.81 25.42 -0.90
C ASP A 267 -4.58 26.21 -1.98
N SER A 268 -3.88 27.11 -2.65
CA SER A 268 -4.41 27.82 -3.80
C SER A 268 -4.38 26.94 -5.04
N LEU A 269 -5.46 26.96 -5.84
CA LEU A 269 -5.47 26.33 -7.15
C LEU A 269 -4.52 27.00 -8.16
N ALA A 270 -4.04 28.23 -7.88
CA ALA A 270 -2.98 28.86 -8.68
C ALA A 270 -1.63 28.17 -8.48
N HIS A 271 -1.41 27.57 -7.30
CA HIS A 271 -0.20 26.80 -6.97
C HIS A 271 -0.60 25.48 -6.31
N PRO A 272 -1.26 24.57 -7.03
CA PRO A 272 -1.68 23.32 -6.46
C PRO A 272 -0.49 22.48 -6.04
N ASP A 273 -0.69 21.66 -5.02
CA ASP A 273 0.33 20.74 -4.49
C ASP A 273 1.49 21.43 -3.72
N LYS A 274 1.55 22.75 -3.65
CA LYS A 274 2.60 23.46 -2.92
C LYS A 274 2.46 23.28 -1.40
N VAL A 275 1.23 23.40 -0.90
CA VAL A 275 0.89 23.26 0.52
C VAL A 275 0.05 22.01 0.70
N LEU A 276 0.30 21.25 1.77
CA LEU A 276 -0.46 20.05 2.10
C LEU A 276 -1.55 20.28 3.15
N ASP A 277 -1.66 21.49 3.68
CA ASP A 277 -2.67 21.82 4.69
C ASP A 277 -4.08 21.56 4.16
N SER A 278 -4.93 21.06 5.04
CA SER A 278 -6.34 20.85 4.73
C SER A 278 -7.21 21.19 5.95
N TYR A 279 -8.50 21.30 5.72
CA TYR A 279 -9.51 21.48 6.76
C TYR A 279 -10.67 20.53 6.55
N ILE A 280 -11.49 20.32 7.59
CA ILE A 280 -12.73 19.55 7.50
C ILE A 280 -13.87 20.54 7.32
N GLY A 281 -14.64 20.36 6.23
CA GLY A 281 -15.83 21.14 5.92
C GLY A 281 -17.11 20.32 6.00
N LEU A 282 -18.25 20.99 6.29
CA LEU A 282 -19.59 20.46 6.09
C LEU A 282 -20.34 21.46 5.19
N GLY A 283 -20.52 21.10 3.93
CA GLY A 283 -20.99 22.06 2.92
C GLY A 283 -20.01 23.23 2.78
N SER A 284 -20.47 24.45 3.04
CA SER A 284 -19.65 25.68 3.04
C SER A 284 -19.02 26.01 4.40
N ASN A 285 -19.38 25.31 5.46
CA ASN A 285 -18.91 25.61 6.81
C ASN A 285 -17.60 24.89 7.14
N VAL A 286 -16.62 25.61 7.67
CA VAL A 286 -15.40 25.02 8.24
C VAL A 286 -15.73 24.45 9.62
N ILE A 287 -15.55 23.14 9.78
CA ILE A 287 -15.77 22.43 11.05
C ILE A 287 -14.49 22.37 11.87
N TYR A 288 -13.37 22.04 11.23
CA TYR A 288 -12.08 21.96 11.90
C TYR A 288 -10.94 22.35 10.97
N GLN A 289 -10.03 23.17 11.45
CA GLN A 289 -8.82 23.59 10.76
C GLN A 289 -7.67 23.80 11.73
N LYS A 290 -6.45 23.47 11.30
CA LYS A 290 -5.22 23.77 12.03
C LYS A 290 -4.10 24.05 11.06
N VAL A 291 -3.52 25.24 11.15
CA VAL A 291 -2.43 25.69 10.27
C VAL A 291 -1.22 24.77 10.40
N GLY A 292 -0.57 24.43 9.29
CA GLY A 292 0.56 23.52 9.23
C GLY A 292 0.18 22.05 9.39
N HIS A 293 -1.12 21.70 9.27
CA HIS A 293 -1.61 20.33 9.42
C HIS A 293 -2.56 19.95 8.28
N ARG A 294 -2.58 18.67 7.98
CA ARG A 294 -3.53 18.03 7.07
C ARG A 294 -4.40 17.05 7.82
N MET A 295 -5.65 16.93 7.37
CA MET A 295 -6.66 16.01 7.89
C MET A 295 -6.85 14.84 6.93
N SER A 296 -7.22 13.67 7.45
CA SER A 296 -7.55 12.47 6.68
C SER A 296 -8.31 11.46 7.52
N ASN A 297 -8.80 10.39 6.89
CA ASN A 297 -9.47 9.26 7.54
C ASN A 297 -10.64 9.70 8.42
N LEU A 298 -11.60 10.42 7.85
CA LEU A 298 -12.83 10.78 8.54
C LEU A 298 -13.61 9.52 8.92
N SER A 299 -14.24 9.54 10.09
CA SER A 299 -15.18 8.51 10.53
C SER A 299 -16.26 9.14 11.40
N LEU A 300 -17.47 9.23 10.88
CA LEU A 300 -18.62 9.76 11.57
C LEU A 300 -19.24 8.68 12.46
N SER A 301 -19.65 9.05 13.68
CA SER A 301 -20.34 8.13 14.57
C SER A 301 -21.78 7.85 14.11
N PRO A 302 -22.37 6.69 14.46
CA PRO A 302 -23.72 6.30 14.02
C PRO A 302 -24.82 7.34 14.31
N SER A 303 -24.75 8.05 15.43
CA SER A 303 -25.70 9.14 15.76
C SER A 303 -25.31 10.50 15.18
N GLU A 304 -24.21 10.57 14.43
CA GLU A 304 -23.63 11.82 13.89
C GLU A 304 -23.17 12.82 14.96
N LYS A 305 -23.04 12.38 16.20
CA LYS A 305 -22.63 13.22 17.32
C LYS A 305 -21.13 13.49 17.35
N TRP A 306 -20.33 12.51 16.90
CA TRP A 306 -18.88 12.55 16.96
C TRP A 306 -18.26 12.35 15.58
N LEU A 307 -17.19 13.08 15.31
CA LEU A 307 -16.35 12.88 14.13
C LEU A 307 -14.93 12.56 14.58
N ALA A 308 -14.44 11.39 14.18
CA ALA A 308 -13.04 11.01 14.32
C ALA A 308 -12.28 11.30 13.03
N PHE A 309 -11.01 11.72 13.13
CA PHE A 309 -10.14 11.99 11.99
C PHE A 309 -8.67 11.92 12.38
N GLN A 310 -7.80 11.71 11.41
CA GLN A 310 -6.36 11.85 11.60
C GLN A 310 -5.90 13.28 11.33
N GLU A 311 -5.09 13.83 12.25
CA GLU A 311 -4.38 15.09 12.13
C GLU A 311 -2.88 14.80 12.00
N THR A 312 -2.24 15.26 10.92
CA THR A 312 -0.81 15.09 10.67
C THR A 312 -0.18 16.43 10.31
N LYS A 313 1.00 16.73 10.81
CA LYS A 313 1.75 17.92 10.34
C LYS A 313 2.01 17.81 8.84
N SER A 314 1.91 18.92 8.13
CA SER A 314 2.11 18.98 6.68
C SER A 314 3.56 18.79 6.25
N THR A 315 4.52 18.97 7.16
CA THR A 315 5.96 18.84 6.90
C THR A 315 6.67 18.05 8.00
N GLY A 316 7.87 17.54 7.68
CA GLY A 316 8.68 16.76 8.61
C GLY A 316 8.29 15.28 8.69
N VAL A 317 8.85 14.57 9.66
CA VAL A 317 8.75 13.11 9.82
C VAL A 317 8.17 12.80 11.19
N GLN A 318 6.89 12.47 11.25
CA GLN A 318 6.16 12.09 12.45
C GLN A 318 4.89 11.31 12.11
N ASN A 319 4.36 10.56 13.06
CA ASN A 319 3.05 9.94 12.94
C ASN A 319 1.92 10.98 13.01
N GLY A 320 0.81 10.70 12.35
CA GLY A 320 -0.45 11.39 12.59
C GLY A 320 -1.04 10.99 13.94
N SER A 321 -1.93 11.82 14.46
CA SER A 321 -2.70 11.52 15.69
C SER A 321 -4.18 11.41 15.38
N LEU A 322 -4.85 10.41 15.95
CA LEU A 322 -6.30 10.28 15.85
C LEU A 322 -6.97 11.25 16.83
N GLN A 323 -7.84 12.11 16.29
CA GLN A 323 -8.61 13.12 17.01
C GLN A 323 -10.09 12.77 16.94
N ILE A 324 -10.84 13.17 17.96
CA ILE A 324 -12.31 13.07 18.01
C ILE A 324 -12.86 14.42 18.42
N ILE A 325 -13.84 14.93 17.69
CA ILE A 325 -14.55 16.17 18.01
C ILE A 325 -16.06 15.91 18.12
N SER A 326 -16.73 16.70 18.94
CA SER A 326 -18.19 16.78 18.88
C SER A 326 -18.60 17.60 17.66
N VAL A 327 -19.53 17.09 16.85
CA VAL A 327 -20.03 17.79 15.67
C VAL A 327 -20.72 19.11 16.04
N SER A 328 -21.43 19.15 17.19
CA SER A 328 -22.09 20.36 17.71
C SER A 328 -21.15 21.34 18.42
N ASN A 329 -19.96 20.88 18.87
CA ASN A 329 -18.95 21.71 19.54
C ASN A 329 -17.54 21.29 19.13
N PRO A 330 -17.08 21.64 17.91
CA PRO A 330 -15.80 21.18 17.35
C PRO A 330 -14.57 21.67 18.11
N GLY A 331 -14.71 22.67 18.99
CA GLY A 331 -13.62 23.18 19.83
C GLY A 331 -13.15 22.22 20.92
N SER A 332 -13.97 21.21 21.27
CA SER A 332 -13.62 20.21 22.27
C SER A 332 -13.00 18.98 21.60
N ILE A 333 -11.68 18.82 21.73
CA ILE A 333 -10.92 17.76 21.06
C ILE A 333 -10.53 16.68 22.07
N ILE A 334 -10.83 15.43 21.74
CA ILE A 334 -10.32 14.24 22.43
C ILE A 334 -9.23 13.62 21.56
N LYS A 335 -8.01 13.56 22.08
CA LYS A 335 -6.87 12.92 21.40
C LYS A 335 -6.73 11.48 21.86
N VAL A 336 -6.62 10.54 20.93
CA VAL A 336 -6.27 9.15 21.23
C VAL A 336 -4.78 9.06 21.58
N PRO A 337 -4.39 8.59 22.78
CA PRO A 337 -3.02 8.59 23.27
C PRO A 337 -2.21 7.40 22.71
N LEU A 338 -2.09 7.30 21.38
CA LEU A 338 -1.30 6.27 20.69
C LEU A 338 -0.46 6.90 19.58
N ASP A 339 0.86 6.89 19.75
CA ASP A 339 1.81 7.39 18.75
C ASP A 339 2.18 6.26 17.76
N ARG A 340 1.24 5.95 16.86
CA ARG A 340 1.38 4.94 15.80
C ARG A 340 0.64 5.40 14.54
N VAL A 341 0.98 4.80 13.41
CA VAL A 341 0.18 4.92 12.19
C VAL A 341 -1.12 4.15 12.40
N ILE A 342 -2.22 4.89 12.58
CA ILE A 342 -3.56 4.31 12.77
C ILE A 342 -4.24 4.16 11.41
N THR A 343 -4.90 3.03 11.22
CA THR A 343 -5.69 2.74 10.02
C THR A 343 -7.05 2.18 10.43
N GLN A 344 -8.03 2.26 9.54
CA GLN A 344 -9.34 1.61 9.66
C GLN A 344 -10.05 1.86 10.99
N VAL A 345 -10.49 3.10 11.19
CA VAL A 345 -11.27 3.50 12.36
C VAL A 345 -12.72 3.04 12.22
N LYS A 346 -13.31 2.50 13.31
CA LYS A 346 -14.72 2.12 13.39
C LYS A 346 -15.29 2.39 14.78
N TRP A 347 -16.48 2.94 14.84
CA TRP A 347 -17.22 3.17 16.08
C TRP A 347 -17.90 1.89 16.60
N SER A 348 -18.02 1.76 17.92
CA SER A 348 -18.98 0.83 18.51
C SER A 348 -20.41 1.32 18.28
N SER A 349 -21.39 0.42 18.26
CA SER A 349 -22.80 0.77 18.04
C SER A 349 -23.37 1.71 19.12
N ASP A 350 -22.86 1.63 20.34
CA ASP A 350 -23.22 2.48 21.48
C ASP A 350 -22.37 3.76 21.57
N GLU A 351 -21.43 3.96 20.62
CA GLU A 351 -20.52 5.11 20.52
C GLU A 351 -19.63 5.36 21.75
N THR A 352 -19.50 4.38 22.62
CA THR A 352 -18.62 4.49 23.80
C THR A 352 -17.17 4.21 23.47
N LYS A 353 -16.91 3.51 22.31
CA LYS A 353 -15.57 3.10 21.89
C LYS A 353 -15.31 3.36 20.42
N LEU A 354 -14.03 3.59 20.12
CA LEU A 354 -13.45 3.46 18.80
C LEU A 354 -12.62 2.20 18.72
N TYR A 355 -12.74 1.47 17.61
CA TYR A 355 -11.87 0.37 17.24
C TYR A 355 -11.02 0.78 16.04
N PHE A 356 -9.76 0.39 16.03
CA PHE A 356 -8.84 0.72 14.92
C PHE A 356 -7.66 -0.26 14.88
N THR A 357 -7.01 -0.34 13.73
CA THR A 357 -5.74 -1.04 13.60
C THR A 357 -4.59 -0.03 13.63
N ALA A 358 -3.44 -0.46 14.14
CA ALA A 358 -2.23 0.35 14.12
C ALA A 358 -0.99 -0.52 13.98
N GLN A 359 -0.02 -0.05 13.18
CA GLN A 359 1.28 -0.71 13.07
C GLN A 359 2.02 -0.67 14.41
N ASN A 360 2.49 -1.82 14.88
CA ASN A 360 3.21 -1.93 16.15
C ASN A 360 4.20 -3.10 16.15
N GLN A 361 5.50 -2.81 16.24
CA GLN A 361 6.60 -3.76 16.51
C GLN A 361 6.58 -5.04 15.64
N GLY A 362 6.35 -4.88 14.34
CA GLY A 362 6.33 -5.95 13.35
C GLY A 362 4.96 -6.58 13.09
N GLY A 363 3.89 -6.06 13.73
CA GLY A 363 2.52 -6.45 13.50
C GLY A 363 1.60 -5.27 13.25
N ALA A 364 0.32 -5.56 13.02
CA ALA A 364 -0.74 -4.56 12.91
C ALA A 364 -1.96 -4.98 13.74
N PRO A 365 -1.86 -4.94 15.08
CA PRO A 365 -2.93 -5.36 15.96
C PRO A 365 -4.15 -4.46 15.92
N LEU A 366 -5.28 -5.02 16.35
CA LEU A 366 -6.53 -4.33 16.61
C LEU A 366 -6.48 -3.71 18.01
N TYR A 367 -6.99 -2.48 18.13
CA TYR A 367 -7.10 -1.71 19.37
C TYR A 367 -8.52 -1.26 19.61
N SER A 368 -8.83 -0.96 20.86
CA SER A 368 -9.98 -0.17 21.27
C SER A 368 -9.54 1.08 22.03
N PHE A 369 -10.28 2.16 21.87
CA PHE A 369 -10.17 3.38 22.65
C PHE A 369 -11.51 3.66 23.30
N ASP A 370 -11.53 3.79 24.62
CA ASP A 370 -12.72 4.14 25.39
C ASP A 370 -12.80 5.66 25.57
N ILE A 371 -13.90 6.26 25.12
CA ILE A 371 -14.06 7.72 25.06
C ILE A 371 -14.15 8.35 26.47
N ALA A 372 -14.81 7.67 27.42
CA ALA A 372 -15.00 8.18 28.77
C ALA A 372 -13.72 8.11 29.58
N THR A 373 -13.04 6.96 29.56
CA THR A 373 -11.81 6.74 30.34
C THR A 373 -10.55 7.22 29.63
N LYS A 374 -10.61 7.50 28.32
CA LYS A 374 -9.49 7.88 27.43
C LYS A 374 -8.38 6.83 27.39
N GLN A 375 -8.70 5.57 27.63
CA GLN A 375 -7.75 4.47 27.63
C GLN A 375 -7.73 3.74 26.29
N VAL A 376 -6.52 3.42 25.83
CA VAL A 376 -6.28 2.53 24.68
C VAL A 376 -5.97 1.14 25.19
N LYS A 377 -6.64 0.12 24.62
CA LYS A 377 -6.39 -1.29 24.90
C LYS A 377 -6.06 -2.00 23.60
N GLN A 378 -4.95 -2.74 23.55
CA GLN A 378 -4.63 -3.65 22.46
C GLN A 378 -5.48 -4.92 22.61
N ILE A 379 -6.13 -5.35 21.52
CA ILE A 379 -7.06 -6.50 21.48
C ILE A 379 -6.36 -7.75 20.94
N THR A 380 -5.63 -7.61 19.83
CA THR A 380 -4.84 -8.70 19.24
C THR A 380 -3.35 -8.44 19.46
N ASP A 381 -2.52 -9.48 19.38
CA ASP A 381 -1.07 -9.37 19.57
C ASP A 381 -0.34 -8.81 18.33
N ASN A 382 1.00 -8.65 18.45
CA ASN A 382 1.86 -8.15 17.38
C ASN A 382 2.41 -9.27 16.47
N SER A 383 2.01 -10.53 16.67
CA SER A 383 2.52 -11.66 15.88
C SER A 383 1.88 -11.75 14.49
N SER A 384 0.82 -10.97 14.26
CA SER A 384 0.04 -10.94 13.02
C SER A 384 -0.35 -9.52 12.63
N GLY A 385 -0.84 -9.36 11.41
CA GLY A 385 -1.40 -8.11 10.89
C GLY A 385 -2.88 -8.23 10.58
N ILE A 386 -3.69 -7.33 11.12
CA ILE A 386 -5.11 -7.22 10.75
C ILE A 386 -5.21 -6.36 9.49
N LEU A 387 -5.57 -6.99 8.37
CA LEU A 387 -5.70 -6.35 7.06
C LEU A 387 -7.00 -5.56 6.91
N GLY A 388 -8.01 -5.92 7.68
CA GLY A 388 -9.31 -5.28 7.72
C GLY A 388 -10.24 -5.97 8.70
N PHE A 389 -11.14 -5.22 9.35
CA PHE A 389 -12.04 -5.77 10.36
C PHE A 389 -13.42 -5.13 10.31
N ASP A 390 -14.39 -5.81 10.92
CA ASP A 390 -15.67 -5.27 11.33
C ASP A 390 -16.07 -5.77 12.73
N VAL A 391 -16.98 -5.04 13.38
CA VAL A 391 -17.44 -5.29 14.74
C VAL A 391 -18.72 -6.14 14.69
N THR A 392 -18.73 -7.27 15.36
CA THR A 392 -19.91 -8.14 15.49
C THR A 392 -20.55 -7.97 16.88
N ASN A 393 -21.75 -8.52 17.09
CA ASN A 393 -22.40 -8.49 18.40
C ASN A 393 -21.60 -9.22 19.50
N SER A 394 -20.72 -10.14 19.14
CA SER A 394 -19.95 -10.98 20.08
C SER A 394 -18.44 -10.76 20.01
N GLY A 395 -17.96 -9.81 19.21
CA GLY A 395 -16.53 -9.55 19.02
C GLY A 395 -16.22 -8.97 17.66
N PHE A 396 -15.39 -9.66 16.86
CA PHE A 396 -14.87 -9.12 15.60
C PHE A 396 -14.84 -10.18 14.50
N ILE A 397 -14.99 -9.73 13.26
CA ILE A 397 -14.62 -10.47 12.06
C ILE A 397 -13.49 -9.71 11.38
N TYR A 398 -12.40 -10.37 10.98
CA TYR A 398 -11.26 -9.68 10.37
C TYR A 398 -10.50 -10.56 9.37
N ALA A 399 -9.91 -9.93 8.37
CA ALA A 399 -8.88 -10.50 7.53
C ALA A 399 -7.52 -10.36 8.23
N LYS A 400 -6.75 -11.44 8.30
CA LYS A 400 -5.47 -11.49 9.00
C LYS A 400 -4.38 -12.11 8.13
N THR A 401 -3.18 -11.51 8.18
CA THR A 401 -1.93 -12.11 7.69
C THR A 401 -1.08 -12.57 8.87
N SER A 402 -0.34 -13.64 8.68
CA SER A 402 0.66 -14.14 9.61
C SER A 402 1.77 -14.86 8.84
N ILE A 403 2.84 -15.22 9.54
CA ILE A 403 3.93 -15.98 8.91
C ILE A 403 3.52 -17.37 8.45
N GLU A 404 2.52 -17.98 9.07
CA GLU A 404 2.01 -19.30 8.70
C GLU A 404 1.03 -19.24 7.52
N ASN A 405 0.38 -18.09 7.31
CA ASN A 405 -0.64 -17.96 6.27
C ASN A 405 -0.74 -16.48 5.84
N PRO A 406 -0.52 -16.16 4.56
CA PRO A 406 -0.53 -14.79 4.07
C PRO A 406 -1.89 -14.11 4.15
N SER A 407 -3.01 -14.84 4.17
CA SER A 407 -4.34 -14.22 4.34
C SER A 407 -5.45 -15.25 4.58
N GLU A 408 -6.22 -15.04 5.64
CA GLU A 408 -7.51 -15.74 5.91
C GLU A 408 -8.46 -14.80 6.64
N ILE A 409 -9.77 -15.13 6.65
CA ILE A 409 -10.76 -14.49 7.50
C ILE A 409 -10.86 -15.24 8.82
N TYR A 410 -10.90 -14.51 9.92
CA TYR A 410 -11.05 -15.00 11.28
C TYR A 410 -12.25 -14.35 11.96
N GLN A 411 -12.95 -15.12 12.77
CA GLN A 411 -13.95 -14.61 13.71
C GLN A 411 -13.40 -14.72 15.12
N GLN A 412 -13.33 -13.60 15.81
CA GLN A 412 -12.99 -13.53 17.23
C GLN A 412 -14.26 -13.30 18.03
N MET A 413 -14.50 -14.16 19.00
CA MET A 413 -15.51 -14.05 20.05
C MET A 413 -14.82 -13.74 21.37
N ALA A 414 -15.57 -13.49 22.45
CA ALA A 414 -14.99 -13.11 23.73
C ALA A 414 -13.85 -14.05 24.18
N ASP A 415 -14.05 -15.37 24.09
CA ASP A 415 -13.13 -16.37 24.63
C ASP A 415 -12.52 -17.29 23.56
N SER A 416 -12.75 -17.03 22.28
CA SER A 416 -12.25 -17.90 21.22
C SER A 416 -12.01 -17.15 19.90
N VAL A 417 -11.09 -17.71 19.11
CA VAL A 417 -10.83 -17.27 17.74
C VAL A 417 -10.93 -18.50 16.84
N ARG A 418 -11.74 -18.42 15.79
CA ARG A 418 -11.81 -19.47 14.77
C ARG A 418 -11.40 -18.93 13.40
N THR A 419 -10.74 -19.75 12.61
CA THR A 419 -10.52 -19.50 11.18
C THR A 419 -11.84 -19.70 10.46
N PHE A 420 -12.28 -18.71 9.69
CA PHE A 420 -13.55 -18.76 8.97
C PHE A 420 -13.38 -19.28 7.54
N THR A 421 -12.27 -18.95 6.89
CA THR A 421 -11.98 -19.35 5.50
C THR A 421 -10.82 -20.33 5.42
N SER A 422 -10.68 -20.98 4.28
CA SER A 422 -9.54 -21.84 3.92
C SER A 422 -9.01 -21.44 2.55
N LEU A 423 -8.62 -20.16 2.41
CA LEU A 423 -8.15 -19.60 1.13
C LEU A 423 -6.77 -20.14 0.74
N ASN A 424 -5.87 -20.21 1.73
CA ASN A 424 -4.49 -20.65 1.54
C ASN A 424 -4.14 -21.92 2.30
N SER A 425 -4.88 -22.28 3.33
CA SER A 425 -4.55 -23.37 4.25
C SER A 425 -4.37 -24.73 3.54
N GLY A 426 -5.14 -25.01 2.47
CA GLY A 426 -5.09 -26.28 1.75
C GLY A 426 -3.72 -26.54 1.10
N TRP A 427 -3.19 -25.59 0.36
CA TRP A 427 -1.90 -25.75 -0.31
C TRP A 427 -0.71 -25.55 0.67
N LEU A 428 -0.87 -24.67 1.67
CA LEU A 428 0.14 -24.44 2.70
C LEU A 428 0.36 -25.66 3.60
N ALA A 429 -0.67 -26.47 3.83
CA ALA A 429 -0.55 -27.70 4.61
C ALA A 429 0.48 -28.68 4.01
N LEU A 430 0.70 -28.61 2.70
CA LEU A 430 1.66 -29.42 1.96
C LEU A 430 3.07 -28.83 1.95
N LYS A 431 3.27 -27.60 2.49
CA LYS A 431 4.53 -26.86 2.42
C LYS A 431 5.24 -26.77 3.76
N SER A 432 6.57 -26.78 3.71
CA SER A 432 7.44 -26.48 4.85
C SER A 432 7.58 -24.96 4.99
N ILE A 433 6.92 -24.38 5.99
CA ILE A 433 6.95 -22.96 6.30
C ILE A 433 7.93 -22.71 7.44
N VAL A 434 8.84 -21.75 7.25
CA VAL A 434 9.81 -21.34 8.27
C VAL A 434 9.26 -20.18 9.08
N ARG A 435 9.32 -20.30 10.40
CA ARG A 435 8.96 -19.22 11.33
C ARG A 435 10.18 -18.42 11.73
N PRO A 436 10.14 -17.09 11.64
CA PRO A 436 11.23 -16.27 12.17
C PRO A 436 11.25 -16.25 13.69
N THR A 437 12.45 -16.14 14.26
CA THR A 437 12.63 -15.80 15.66
C THR A 437 12.83 -14.31 15.79
N LYS A 438 12.04 -13.65 16.63
CA LYS A 438 12.17 -12.22 16.94
C LYS A 438 13.22 -11.98 18.01
N HIS A 439 14.07 -10.99 17.77
CA HIS A 439 15.08 -10.50 18.72
C HIS A 439 15.00 -8.98 18.82
N THR A 440 15.61 -8.43 19.86
CA THR A 440 15.67 -6.98 20.09
C THR A 440 17.05 -6.61 20.64
N PHE A 441 17.60 -5.49 20.18
CA PHE A 441 18.79 -4.88 20.78
C PHE A 441 18.58 -3.37 20.93
N THR A 442 19.43 -2.73 21.75
CA THR A 442 19.44 -1.27 21.90
C THR A 442 20.55 -0.68 21.03
N ASN A 443 20.21 0.29 20.18
CA ASN A 443 21.16 0.94 19.28
C ASN A 443 21.91 2.10 19.96
N SER A 444 22.80 2.78 19.21
CA SER A 444 23.62 3.91 19.70
C SER A 444 22.82 5.14 20.15
N LYS A 445 21.54 5.26 19.77
CA LYS A 445 20.64 6.32 20.23
C LYS A 445 19.75 5.90 21.41
N GLY A 446 19.97 4.71 22.00
CA GLY A 446 19.14 4.17 23.07
C GLY A 446 17.81 3.59 22.60
N LEU A 447 17.56 3.52 21.29
CA LEU A 447 16.33 3.01 20.72
C LEU A 447 16.35 1.48 20.61
N LYS A 448 15.23 0.83 20.91
CA LYS A 448 15.07 -0.63 20.76
C LYS A 448 14.78 -0.98 19.31
N VAL A 449 15.68 -1.74 18.70
CA VAL A 449 15.57 -2.22 17.32
C VAL A 449 15.18 -3.69 17.34
N ASP A 450 14.03 -4.00 16.74
CA ASP A 450 13.58 -5.37 16.53
C ASP A 450 14.15 -5.92 15.22
N TYR A 451 14.55 -7.20 15.23
CA TYR A 451 14.96 -7.94 14.06
C TYR A 451 14.49 -9.39 14.13
N TRP A 452 14.43 -10.03 12.99
CA TRP A 452 13.96 -11.40 12.85
C TRP A 452 14.97 -12.23 12.10
N VAL A 453 15.09 -13.49 12.50
CA VAL A 453 16.01 -14.48 11.93
C VAL A 453 15.20 -15.69 11.48
N MET A 454 15.27 -16.02 10.19
CA MET A 454 14.74 -17.26 9.62
C MET A 454 15.91 -18.17 9.28
N LYS A 455 15.96 -19.36 9.87
CA LYS A 455 16.91 -20.39 9.46
C LYS A 455 16.46 -21.07 8.18
N PRO A 456 17.36 -21.70 7.39
CA PRO A 456 16.96 -22.49 6.23
C PRO A 456 15.91 -23.57 6.56
N THR A 457 15.07 -23.92 5.59
CA THR A 457 14.02 -24.96 5.78
C THR A 457 14.60 -26.29 6.28
N ASP A 458 15.76 -26.70 5.75
CA ASP A 458 16.46 -27.94 6.15
C ASP A 458 17.63 -27.63 7.10
N PHE A 459 17.40 -26.78 8.08
CA PHE A 459 18.44 -26.42 9.04
C PHE A 459 18.88 -27.61 9.89
N GLU A 460 20.19 -27.84 9.92
CA GLU A 460 20.84 -28.85 10.77
C GLU A 460 21.83 -28.16 11.71
N ALA A 461 21.75 -28.45 12.99
CA ALA A 461 22.67 -27.93 13.98
C ALA A 461 24.12 -28.32 13.65
N GLY A 462 25.06 -27.39 13.83
CA GLY A 462 26.47 -27.60 13.53
C GLY A 462 26.91 -27.34 12.10
N LYS A 463 25.95 -27.19 11.16
CA LYS A 463 26.24 -26.75 9.79
C LYS A 463 26.24 -25.24 9.67
N LYS A 464 27.00 -24.73 8.68
CA LYS A 464 27.05 -23.30 8.33
C LYS A 464 26.24 -23.06 7.06
N TYR A 465 25.54 -21.93 7.02
CA TYR A 465 24.63 -21.58 5.91
C TYR A 465 24.89 -20.18 5.40
N PRO A 466 24.72 -19.95 4.09
CA PRO A 466 24.68 -18.60 3.54
C PRO A 466 23.53 -17.81 4.14
N VAL A 467 23.72 -16.48 4.28
CA VAL A 467 22.73 -15.59 4.86
C VAL A 467 22.48 -14.41 3.94
N VAL A 468 21.22 -14.08 3.74
CA VAL A 468 20.78 -12.85 3.10
C VAL A 468 20.27 -11.86 4.15
N LEU A 469 20.83 -10.65 4.14
CA LEU A 469 20.31 -9.51 4.88
C LEU A 469 19.27 -8.80 3.99
N GLU A 470 18.00 -8.87 4.39
CA GLU A 470 16.88 -8.22 3.74
C GLU A 470 16.56 -6.89 4.40
N ILE A 471 16.44 -5.83 3.62
CA ILE A 471 16.21 -4.48 4.11
C ILE A 471 14.91 -3.93 3.51
N HIS A 472 14.05 -3.33 4.36
CA HIS A 472 12.80 -2.73 3.90
C HIS A 472 12.98 -1.30 3.37
N GLY A 473 12.08 -0.89 2.48
CA GLY A 473 12.00 0.45 1.93
C GLY A 473 11.33 1.48 2.83
N GLY A 474 10.96 2.59 2.26
CA GLY A 474 10.23 3.69 2.94
C GLY A 474 11.01 4.99 2.95
N PRO A 475 11.84 5.29 3.99
CA PRO A 475 12.37 4.48 5.09
C PRO A 475 11.39 4.10 6.19
N SER A 476 10.20 4.66 6.19
CA SER A 476 9.17 4.52 7.23
C SER A 476 8.32 3.24 7.13
N ALA A 477 8.67 2.27 6.29
CA ALA A 477 8.03 0.96 6.33
C ALA A 477 8.33 0.21 7.64
N MET A 478 7.65 -0.88 7.86
CA MET A 478 7.87 -1.78 9.00
C MET A 478 7.67 -3.21 8.51
N TRP A 479 8.64 -4.09 8.77
CA TRP A 479 8.50 -5.52 8.54
C TRP A 479 8.35 -6.30 9.85
N GLY A 480 7.80 -7.49 9.74
CA GLY A 480 7.60 -8.39 10.85
C GLY A 480 6.67 -9.54 10.47
N THR A 481 6.24 -10.31 11.46
CA THR A 481 5.34 -11.46 11.25
C THR A 481 3.92 -11.08 10.81
N GLY A 482 3.55 -9.82 10.98
CA GLY A 482 2.27 -9.26 10.53
C GLY A 482 2.32 -8.49 9.22
N GLU A 483 3.37 -8.69 8.40
CA GLU A 483 3.54 -8.04 7.10
C GLU A 483 3.57 -9.10 5.99
N ALA A 484 2.65 -8.98 5.05
CA ALA A 484 2.45 -10.00 4.01
C ALA A 484 3.26 -9.75 2.73
N SER A 485 3.74 -8.52 2.49
CA SER A 485 4.27 -8.14 1.17
C SER A 485 5.51 -8.92 0.75
N MET A 486 6.35 -9.31 1.72
CA MET A 486 7.59 -10.06 1.48
C MET A 486 7.50 -11.53 1.92
N TRP A 487 6.33 -11.98 2.35
CA TRP A 487 6.15 -13.34 2.88
C TRP A 487 6.72 -14.42 1.95
N HIS A 488 6.38 -14.35 0.66
CA HIS A 488 6.79 -15.36 -0.32
C HIS A 488 8.31 -15.33 -0.58
N GLU A 489 8.91 -14.15 -0.70
CA GLU A 489 10.34 -13.98 -0.96
C GLU A 489 11.17 -14.54 0.20
N PHE A 490 10.82 -14.23 1.45
CA PHE A 490 11.51 -14.76 2.63
C PHE A 490 11.40 -16.28 2.75
N GLN A 491 10.21 -16.85 2.52
CA GLN A 491 10.00 -18.28 2.51
C GLN A 491 10.77 -18.97 1.37
N TYR A 492 10.86 -18.32 0.21
CA TYR A 492 11.59 -18.84 -0.93
C TYR A 492 13.11 -18.92 -0.66
N TYR A 493 13.72 -17.89 -0.12
CA TYR A 493 15.14 -17.94 0.23
C TYR A 493 15.43 -18.98 1.32
N ALA A 494 14.59 -19.08 2.33
CA ALA A 494 14.71 -20.13 3.35
C ALA A 494 14.58 -21.54 2.73
N ALA A 495 13.67 -21.74 1.79
CA ALA A 495 13.48 -22.98 1.06
C ALA A 495 14.69 -23.34 0.14
N LYS A 496 15.46 -22.33 -0.26
CA LYS A 496 16.68 -22.46 -1.07
C LYS A 496 17.96 -22.61 -0.22
N GLY A 497 17.83 -22.87 1.07
CA GLY A 497 18.94 -23.15 1.96
C GLY A 497 19.68 -21.92 2.47
N MET A 498 19.10 -20.72 2.35
CA MET A 498 19.65 -19.48 2.90
C MET A 498 18.99 -19.12 4.21
N GLY A 499 19.75 -18.60 5.17
CA GLY A 499 19.19 -17.87 6.29
C GLY A 499 18.72 -16.48 5.84
N VAL A 500 17.61 -15.99 6.41
CA VAL A 500 17.09 -14.64 6.13
C VAL A 500 17.11 -13.82 7.42
N VAL A 501 17.74 -12.65 7.37
CA VAL A 501 17.80 -11.70 8.48
C VAL A 501 17.16 -10.39 8.01
N TYR A 502 16.21 -9.87 8.76
CA TYR A 502 15.61 -8.57 8.49
C TYR A 502 15.35 -7.81 9.79
N ALA A 503 15.48 -6.48 9.75
CA ALA A 503 15.35 -5.62 10.91
C ALA A 503 14.51 -4.40 10.59
N ASN A 504 13.96 -3.77 11.64
CA ASN A 504 13.38 -2.43 11.57
C ASN A 504 14.38 -1.41 12.14
N PRO A 505 15.29 -0.87 11.32
CA PRO A 505 16.28 0.11 11.79
C PRO A 505 15.59 1.42 12.19
N ARG A 506 16.34 2.33 12.87
CA ARG A 506 15.85 3.69 13.12
C ARG A 506 15.29 4.33 11.84
N GLY A 507 14.17 5.02 11.94
CA GLY A 507 13.40 5.53 10.79
C GLY A 507 12.22 4.65 10.40
N SER A 508 12.11 3.42 10.90
CA SER A 508 10.97 2.51 10.62
C SER A 508 9.69 2.97 11.31
N GLY A 509 8.54 2.65 10.70
CA GLY A 509 7.22 2.77 11.32
C GLY A 509 6.99 1.78 12.47
N GLY A 510 5.90 1.96 13.21
CA GLY A 510 5.47 1.03 14.26
C GLY A 510 6.19 1.17 15.61
N TYR A 511 7.06 2.16 15.80
CA TYR A 511 7.83 2.38 17.03
C TYR A 511 7.66 3.77 17.64
N GLY A 512 6.78 4.61 17.09
CA GLY A 512 6.56 5.99 17.52
C GLY A 512 7.34 7.03 16.74
N SER A 513 6.97 8.30 16.91
CA SER A 513 7.49 9.42 16.12
C SER A 513 8.97 9.70 16.38
N GLU A 514 9.47 9.45 17.59
CA GLU A 514 10.89 9.57 17.93
C GLU A 514 11.75 8.58 17.11
N PHE A 515 11.33 7.32 17.10
CA PHE A 515 12.00 6.28 16.33
C PHE A 515 11.92 6.55 14.83
N LEU A 516 10.73 6.97 14.36
CA LEU A 516 10.46 7.31 12.96
C LEU A 516 11.35 8.46 12.46
N ALA A 517 11.58 9.50 13.28
CA ALA A 517 12.42 10.65 12.95
C ALA A 517 13.92 10.43 13.20
N ALA A 518 14.32 9.28 13.76
CA ALA A 518 15.68 9.07 14.21
C ALA A 518 16.74 8.96 13.10
N ASN A 519 16.31 8.86 11.82
CA ASN A 519 17.17 8.88 10.64
C ASN A 519 17.07 10.20 9.83
N VAL A 520 16.47 11.25 10.36
CA VAL A 520 16.46 12.58 9.71
C VAL A 520 17.89 13.08 9.58
N LYS A 521 18.29 13.47 8.36
CA LYS A 521 19.66 13.87 7.94
C LYS A 521 20.73 12.75 8.12
N ASP A 522 20.29 11.52 8.28
CA ASP A 522 21.13 10.34 8.51
C ASP A 522 20.44 9.10 7.90
N TRP A 523 20.29 9.09 6.57
CA TRP A 523 19.66 7.97 5.88
C TRP A 523 20.59 6.76 5.74
N GLY A 524 21.91 7.02 5.67
CA GLY A 524 22.95 6.01 5.41
C GLY A 524 23.53 5.39 6.67
N ALA A 525 24.28 6.15 7.44
CA ALA A 525 25.15 5.61 8.50
C ALA A 525 24.39 4.98 9.67
N GLY A 526 23.40 5.69 10.21
CA GLY A 526 22.64 5.22 11.36
C GLY A 526 21.84 3.94 11.10
N PRO A 527 20.97 3.91 10.07
CA PRO A 527 20.25 2.69 9.70
C PRO A 527 21.14 1.53 9.30
N THR A 528 22.29 1.81 8.61
CA THR A 528 23.31 0.78 8.33
C THR A 528 23.83 0.14 9.61
N ALA A 529 24.19 0.95 10.61
CA ALA A 529 24.67 0.42 11.88
C ALA A 529 23.64 -0.50 12.56
N ASP A 530 22.34 -0.17 12.45
CA ASP A 530 21.26 -0.97 13.03
C ASP A 530 21.09 -2.33 12.30
N VAL A 531 21.03 -2.34 10.96
CA VAL A 531 20.86 -3.61 10.21
C VAL A 531 22.11 -4.49 10.26
N MET A 532 23.31 -3.89 10.25
CA MET A 532 24.55 -4.63 10.40
C MET A 532 24.70 -5.24 11.79
N LYS A 533 24.22 -4.55 12.84
CA LYS A 533 24.19 -5.10 14.19
C LYS A 533 23.29 -6.32 14.31
N ALA A 534 22.11 -6.30 13.65
CA ALA A 534 21.22 -7.46 13.57
C ALA A 534 21.91 -8.66 12.90
N LEU A 535 22.62 -8.42 11.80
CA LEU A 535 23.41 -9.45 11.12
C LEU A 535 24.55 -9.98 12.03
N ASP A 536 25.28 -9.11 12.73
CA ASP A 536 26.36 -9.50 13.65
C ASP A 536 25.86 -10.39 14.79
N LEU A 537 24.72 -10.05 15.37
CA LEU A 537 24.10 -10.85 16.43
C LEU A 537 23.66 -12.22 15.89
N THR A 538 23.13 -12.27 14.66
CA THR A 538 22.78 -13.54 14.00
C THR A 538 24.03 -14.40 13.73
N ILE A 539 25.12 -13.80 13.29
CA ILE A 539 26.40 -14.50 13.06
C ILE A 539 26.93 -15.07 14.39
N ALA A 540 26.78 -14.34 15.51
CA ALA A 540 27.17 -14.78 16.81
C ALA A 540 26.44 -16.05 17.32
N GLU A 541 25.28 -16.39 16.75
CA GLU A 541 24.59 -17.67 16.99
C GLU A 541 25.37 -18.89 16.46
N GLY A 542 26.36 -18.66 15.61
CA GLY A 542 27.33 -19.69 15.22
C GLY A 542 26.91 -20.54 13.99
N TRP A 543 25.75 -20.36 13.39
CA TRP A 543 25.30 -21.14 12.22
C TRP A 543 25.47 -20.41 10.88
N ALA A 544 25.63 -19.09 10.87
CA ALA A 544 25.85 -18.31 9.65
C ALA A 544 27.29 -18.49 9.12
N ASP A 545 27.43 -18.65 7.82
CA ASP A 545 28.73 -18.63 7.15
C ASP A 545 29.11 -17.18 6.81
N THR A 546 30.07 -16.64 7.53
CA THR A 546 30.55 -15.25 7.37
C THR A 546 31.19 -14.99 6.01
N THR A 547 31.54 -16.02 5.26
CA THR A 547 32.11 -15.93 3.90
C THR A 547 31.04 -15.99 2.82
N GLN A 548 29.77 -16.21 3.19
CA GLN A 548 28.64 -16.43 2.28
C GLN A 548 27.48 -15.47 2.61
N LEU A 549 27.76 -14.17 2.63
CA LEU A 549 26.77 -13.14 2.97
C LEU A 549 26.28 -12.41 1.71
N ALA A 550 24.97 -12.26 1.58
CA ALA A 550 24.29 -11.43 0.60
C ALA A 550 23.50 -10.31 1.26
N VAL A 551 23.23 -9.22 0.53
CA VAL A 551 22.36 -8.13 0.95
C VAL A 551 21.45 -7.70 -0.18
N THR A 552 20.14 -7.47 0.13
CA THR A 552 19.17 -7.02 -0.86
C THR A 552 18.11 -6.11 -0.24
N GLY A 553 17.45 -5.34 -1.08
CA GLY A 553 16.34 -4.47 -0.71
C GLY A 553 15.94 -3.51 -1.82
N GLY A 554 14.73 -2.95 -1.71
CA GLY A 554 14.14 -2.10 -2.72
C GLY A 554 13.80 -0.68 -2.24
N SER A 555 13.78 0.29 -3.16
CA SER A 555 13.45 1.68 -2.85
C SER A 555 14.49 2.32 -1.91
N TYR A 556 14.10 2.87 -0.78
CA TYR A 556 15.04 3.27 0.26
C TYR A 556 16.03 2.14 0.63
N ALA A 557 15.60 0.90 0.65
CA ALA A 557 16.51 -0.20 0.92
C ALA A 557 17.49 -0.47 -0.23
N GLY A 558 17.12 -0.21 -1.49
CA GLY A 558 18.06 -0.19 -2.60
C GLY A 558 19.13 0.89 -2.43
N TYR A 559 18.73 2.05 -1.91
CA TYR A 559 19.66 3.08 -1.43
C TYR A 559 20.60 2.50 -0.36
N LEU A 560 20.04 1.88 0.70
CA LEU A 560 20.83 1.41 1.84
C LEU A 560 21.77 0.23 1.47
N VAL A 561 21.34 -0.68 0.60
CA VAL A 561 22.20 -1.72 0.02
C VAL A 561 23.41 -1.09 -0.67
N THR A 562 23.18 -0.09 -1.53
CA THR A 562 24.25 0.58 -2.27
C THR A 562 25.16 1.39 -1.33
N TRP A 563 24.59 2.04 -0.31
CA TRP A 563 25.35 2.68 0.75
C TRP A 563 26.28 1.69 1.46
N ILE A 564 25.74 0.54 1.89
CA ILE A 564 26.50 -0.50 2.60
C ILE A 564 27.68 -0.99 1.76
N VAL A 565 27.44 -1.37 0.50
CA VAL A 565 28.53 -1.90 -0.36
C VAL A 565 29.52 -0.82 -0.80
N GLY A 566 29.16 0.46 -0.69
CA GLY A 566 30.07 1.60 -0.85
C GLY A 566 30.96 1.87 0.39
N HIS A 567 30.64 1.28 1.55
CA HIS A 567 31.36 1.48 2.80
C HIS A 567 31.98 0.20 3.39
N THR A 568 31.63 -0.99 2.88
CA THR A 568 32.20 -2.27 3.35
C THR A 568 32.23 -3.31 2.24
N ASN A 569 33.25 -4.18 2.27
CA ASN A 569 33.38 -5.33 1.36
C ASN A 569 32.93 -6.65 2.03
N ARG A 570 32.11 -6.59 3.05
CA ARG A 570 31.70 -7.75 3.84
C ARG A 570 30.82 -8.72 3.09
N PHE A 571 30.02 -8.22 2.14
CA PHE A 571 29.10 -9.02 1.35
C PHE A 571 29.74 -9.58 0.09
N LYS A 572 29.49 -10.84 -0.21
CA LYS A 572 29.96 -11.50 -1.42
C LYS A 572 29.21 -11.06 -2.67
N VAL A 573 27.96 -10.69 -2.49
CA VAL A 573 27.04 -10.29 -3.55
C VAL A 573 25.93 -9.39 -2.99
N ALA A 574 25.41 -8.49 -3.83
CA ALA A 574 24.32 -7.60 -3.46
C ALA A 574 23.30 -7.49 -4.59
N CYS A 575 22.04 -7.19 -4.21
CA CYS A 575 20.97 -6.87 -5.15
C CYS A 575 20.27 -5.59 -4.70
N SER A 576 20.37 -4.52 -5.50
CA SER A 576 19.72 -3.23 -5.27
C SER A 576 18.56 -3.06 -6.21
N GLN A 577 17.36 -2.90 -5.67
CA GLN A 577 16.13 -2.87 -6.45
C GLN A 577 15.51 -1.45 -6.41
N ARG A 578 15.28 -0.83 -7.59
CA ARG A 578 14.60 0.48 -7.72
C ARG A 578 15.03 1.51 -6.65
N GLY A 579 16.34 1.62 -6.43
CA GLY A 579 16.91 2.45 -5.35
C GLY A 579 17.00 3.94 -5.72
N VAL A 580 17.30 4.74 -4.72
CA VAL A 580 17.69 6.14 -4.83
C VAL A 580 19.19 6.22 -4.54
N TYR A 581 19.98 6.70 -5.48
CA TYR A 581 21.44 6.70 -5.32
C TYR A 581 22.05 8.11 -5.27
N GLU A 582 21.38 9.09 -5.90
CA GLU A 582 21.75 10.51 -5.86
C GLU A 582 20.53 11.35 -5.46
N LEU A 583 20.61 11.97 -4.27
CA LEU A 583 19.46 12.58 -3.61
C LEU A 583 19.04 13.92 -4.22
N SER A 584 19.97 14.65 -4.86
CA SER A 584 19.62 15.93 -5.50
C SER A 584 18.81 15.68 -6.78
N THR A 585 19.18 14.68 -7.58
CA THR A 585 18.47 14.26 -8.79
C THR A 585 17.11 13.69 -8.43
N PHE A 586 17.03 12.92 -7.33
CA PHE A 586 15.79 12.29 -6.85
C PHE A 586 14.66 13.29 -6.66
N MET A 587 14.95 14.55 -6.29
CA MET A 587 13.90 15.56 -6.16
C MET A 587 13.16 15.83 -7.49
N GLY A 588 13.82 15.68 -8.63
CA GLY A 588 13.25 15.99 -9.95
C GLY A 588 12.65 14.78 -10.70
N GLU A 589 12.84 13.57 -10.22
CA GLU A 589 12.60 12.36 -11.01
C GLU A 589 11.24 11.69 -10.79
N GLY A 590 10.61 11.90 -9.63
CA GLY A 590 9.42 11.16 -9.31
C GLY A 590 8.48 11.83 -8.31
N ASN A 591 7.39 11.14 -8.02
CA ASN A 591 6.33 11.64 -7.13
C ASN A 591 6.74 11.70 -5.63
N ALA A 592 7.85 11.05 -5.26
CA ALA A 592 8.33 11.00 -3.87
C ALA A 592 9.27 12.17 -3.49
N TRP A 593 9.36 13.21 -4.31
CA TRP A 593 10.25 14.36 -4.14
C TRP A 593 10.19 15.05 -2.76
N ARG A 594 9.03 14.98 -2.08
CA ARG A 594 8.84 15.57 -0.74
C ARG A 594 9.67 14.90 0.35
N LEU A 595 10.19 13.70 0.10
CA LEU A 595 11.12 13.05 1.04
C LEU A 595 12.39 13.89 1.21
N VAL A 596 12.84 14.60 0.16
CA VAL A 596 14.03 15.46 0.24
C VAL A 596 13.86 16.56 1.29
N PRO A 597 12.92 17.51 1.18
CA PRO A 597 12.77 18.54 2.19
C PRO A 597 12.35 18.00 3.57
N ASN A 598 11.56 16.95 3.64
CA ASN A 598 11.07 16.41 4.92
C ASN A 598 12.19 15.74 5.73
N TYR A 599 13.10 15.00 5.08
CA TYR A 599 14.18 14.31 5.79
C TYR A 599 15.46 15.12 5.89
N PHE A 600 15.77 15.99 4.90
CA PHE A 600 17.04 16.71 4.87
C PHE A 600 16.91 18.19 5.25
N GLY A 601 15.66 18.68 5.42
CA GLY A 601 15.36 19.99 5.99
C GLY A 601 15.42 21.16 5.00
N GLY A 602 15.47 20.88 3.69
CA GLY A 602 15.47 21.90 2.63
C GLY A 602 15.64 21.29 1.24
N TYR A 603 16.03 22.11 0.29
CA TYR A 603 16.07 21.78 -1.14
C TYR A 603 17.49 21.73 -1.71
N PRO A 604 17.73 21.04 -2.85
CA PRO A 604 19.08 20.90 -3.43
C PRO A 604 19.79 22.20 -3.82
N TRP A 605 19.05 23.28 -4.08
CA TRP A 605 19.64 24.60 -4.39
C TRP A 605 20.09 25.40 -3.16
N GLU A 606 19.76 24.92 -1.95
CA GLU A 606 20.21 25.54 -0.70
C GLU A 606 21.57 24.97 -0.28
N LYS A 607 22.56 25.83 -0.09
CA LYS A 607 23.97 25.40 0.17
C LYS A 607 24.11 24.39 1.31
N ALA A 608 23.41 24.62 2.43
CA ALA A 608 23.49 23.72 3.60
C ALA A 608 22.87 22.35 3.32
N THR A 609 21.70 22.34 2.67
CA THR A 609 21.00 21.11 2.30
C THR A 609 21.79 20.33 1.24
N LYS A 610 22.33 21.01 0.22
CA LYS A 610 23.15 20.38 -0.83
C LYS A 610 24.30 19.57 -0.26
N ALA A 611 25.03 20.11 0.72
CA ALA A 611 26.14 19.41 1.36
C ALA A 611 25.68 18.13 2.11
N ILE A 612 24.48 18.16 2.72
CA ILE A 612 23.89 16.99 3.35
C ILE A 612 23.49 15.94 2.30
N LEU A 613 22.81 16.36 1.24
CA LEU A 613 22.37 15.46 0.16
C LEU A 613 23.56 14.76 -0.51
N GLU A 614 24.65 15.48 -0.77
CA GLU A 614 25.88 14.91 -1.33
C GLU A 614 26.51 13.88 -0.38
N ARG A 615 26.65 14.20 0.91
CA ARG A 615 27.15 13.26 1.91
C ARG A 615 26.30 12.01 2.03
N GLU A 616 24.99 12.16 2.03
CA GLU A 616 24.03 11.04 2.19
C GLU A 616 23.75 10.29 0.87
N SER A 617 24.25 10.71 -0.27
CA SER A 617 24.07 10.02 -1.54
C SER A 617 25.02 8.82 -1.68
N PRO A 618 24.54 7.58 -1.82
CA PRO A 618 25.39 6.43 -2.12
C PRO A 618 26.28 6.61 -3.34
N TYR A 619 25.79 7.35 -4.33
CA TYR A 619 26.51 7.66 -5.55
C TYR A 619 27.85 8.38 -5.33
N THR A 620 27.97 9.19 -4.27
CA THR A 620 29.22 9.82 -3.85
C THR A 620 30.33 8.81 -3.57
N TYR A 621 29.97 7.60 -3.18
CA TYR A 621 30.89 6.52 -2.79
C TYR A 621 30.98 5.40 -3.84
N VAL A 622 30.48 5.61 -5.06
CA VAL A 622 30.38 4.60 -6.12
C VAL A 622 31.72 3.96 -6.47
N GLN A 623 32.81 4.73 -6.42
CA GLN A 623 34.19 4.24 -6.68
C GLN A 623 34.66 3.15 -5.68
N ASN A 624 34.09 3.12 -4.48
CA ASN A 624 34.45 2.16 -3.45
C ASN A 624 33.73 0.83 -3.60
N ILE A 625 32.67 0.76 -4.40
CA ILE A 625 31.87 -0.45 -4.60
C ILE A 625 32.69 -1.50 -5.34
N LYS A 626 32.97 -2.61 -4.68
CA LYS A 626 33.69 -3.78 -5.23
C LYS A 626 32.82 -5.04 -5.26
N THR A 627 31.77 -5.08 -4.42
CA THR A 627 30.84 -6.19 -4.32
C THR A 627 30.09 -6.35 -5.67
N PRO A 628 30.02 -7.55 -6.26
CA PRO A 628 29.16 -7.82 -7.40
C PRO A 628 27.72 -7.37 -7.14
N LEU A 629 27.13 -6.60 -8.07
CA LEU A 629 25.88 -5.94 -7.85
C LEU A 629 24.86 -6.24 -8.96
N LEU A 630 23.71 -6.78 -8.58
CA LEU A 630 22.53 -6.86 -9.43
C LEU A 630 21.65 -5.65 -9.17
N ILE A 631 21.20 -4.98 -10.25
CA ILE A 631 20.31 -3.83 -10.17
C ILE A 631 19.00 -4.18 -10.89
N PHE A 632 17.85 -3.95 -10.23
CA PHE A 632 16.54 -4.03 -10.86
C PHE A 632 15.85 -2.67 -10.89
N HIS A 633 15.15 -2.36 -12.00
CA HIS A 633 14.28 -1.20 -12.09
C HIS A 633 13.11 -1.43 -13.04
N GLY A 634 11.93 -0.97 -12.69
CA GLY A 634 10.78 -0.93 -13.59
C GLY A 634 10.89 0.26 -14.55
N GLU A 635 10.67 0.08 -15.84
CA GLU A 635 10.81 1.15 -16.84
C GLU A 635 9.84 2.32 -16.63
N ASN A 636 8.70 2.04 -15.99
CA ASN A 636 7.66 3.03 -15.69
C ASN A 636 7.57 3.35 -14.20
N ASP A 637 8.70 3.27 -13.49
CA ASP A 637 8.79 3.69 -12.10
C ASP A 637 8.88 5.23 -12.04
N LEU A 638 7.76 5.85 -11.66
CA LEU A 638 7.65 7.30 -11.48
C LEU A 638 7.74 7.72 -10.00
N ARG A 639 8.14 6.82 -9.11
CA ARG A 639 8.44 7.15 -7.71
C ARG A 639 9.93 7.38 -7.49
N THR A 640 10.75 6.46 -7.98
CA THR A 640 12.20 6.57 -8.06
C THR A 640 12.58 6.38 -9.52
N GLY A 641 12.97 7.43 -10.22
CA GLY A 641 13.18 7.38 -11.67
C GLY A 641 14.29 6.42 -12.10
N VAL A 642 14.13 5.78 -13.25
CA VAL A 642 15.09 4.79 -13.80
C VAL A 642 16.50 5.36 -13.96
N ILE A 643 16.64 6.67 -14.09
CA ILE A 643 17.94 7.35 -14.23
C ILE A 643 18.86 7.08 -13.04
N GLN A 644 18.31 6.86 -11.84
CA GLN A 644 19.08 6.48 -10.66
C GLN A 644 19.89 5.20 -10.93
N SER A 645 19.22 4.15 -11.38
CA SER A 645 19.86 2.87 -11.71
C SER A 645 20.78 2.96 -12.93
N GLU A 646 20.44 3.77 -13.92
CA GLU A 646 21.30 3.97 -15.09
C GLU A 646 22.62 4.69 -14.74
N MET A 647 22.57 5.70 -13.88
CA MET A 647 23.76 6.38 -13.38
C MET A 647 24.66 5.40 -12.63
N LEU A 648 24.10 4.67 -11.67
CA LEU A 648 24.85 3.66 -10.89
C LEU A 648 25.47 2.60 -11.78
N TYR A 649 24.69 2.00 -12.70
CA TYR A 649 25.15 0.96 -13.62
C TYR A 649 26.29 1.45 -14.51
N LYS A 650 26.12 2.60 -15.19
CA LYS A 650 27.15 3.16 -16.09
C LYS A 650 28.43 3.45 -15.35
N SER A 651 28.35 4.03 -14.16
CA SER A 651 29.53 4.32 -13.34
C SER A 651 30.28 3.07 -12.92
N LEU A 652 29.58 2.03 -12.47
CA LEU A 652 30.20 0.76 -12.11
C LEU A 652 30.83 0.05 -13.32
N LYS A 653 30.20 0.12 -14.52
CA LYS A 653 30.81 -0.40 -15.76
C LYS A 653 32.08 0.34 -16.15
N VAL A 654 32.10 1.68 -16.07
CA VAL A 654 33.30 2.48 -16.32
C VAL A 654 34.41 2.12 -15.33
N LEU A 655 34.07 1.86 -14.10
CA LEU A 655 35.03 1.42 -13.05
C LEU A 655 35.44 -0.05 -13.18
N GLY A 656 34.98 -0.80 -14.21
CA GLY A 656 35.30 -2.20 -14.44
C GLY A 656 34.72 -3.14 -13.37
N ARG A 657 33.61 -2.78 -12.73
CA ARG A 657 32.96 -3.58 -11.69
C ARG A 657 32.06 -4.65 -12.30
N ASP A 658 31.88 -5.74 -11.56
CA ASP A 658 30.91 -6.78 -11.90
C ASP A 658 29.51 -6.31 -11.52
N VAL A 659 28.72 -5.91 -12.53
CA VAL A 659 27.37 -5.37 -12.36
C VAL A 659 26.47 -5.81 -13.51
N GLU A 660 25.26 -6.26 -13.16
CA GLU A 660 24.15 -6.48 -14.09
C GLU A 660 23.01 -5.51 -13.80
N TYR A 661 22.32 -5.07 -14.85
CA TYR A 661 21.16 -4.21 -14.75
C TYR A 661 19.99 -4.80 -15.52
N VAL A 662 18.91 -5.10 -14.82
CA VAL A 662 17.67 -5.65 -15.36
C VAL A 662 16.59 -4.59 -15.33
N ARG A 663 16.05 -4.26 -16.50
CA ARG A 663 14.92 -3.35 -16.69
C ARG A 663 13.67 -4.18 -16.97
N HIS A 664 12.62 -4.01 -16.17
CA HIS A 664 11.33 -4.67 -16.40
C HIS A 664 10.41 -3.78 -17.23
N PRO A 665 10.03 -4.19 -18.45
CA PRO A 665 9.17 -3.40 -19.34
C PRO A 665 7.83 -3.06 -18.68
N GLY A 666 7.48 -1.77 -18.68
CA GLY A 666 6.25 -1.27 -18.05
C GLY A 666 6.15 -1.45 -16.54
N GLY A 667 7.19 -2.02 -15.91
CA GLY A 667 7.24 -2.21 -14.46
C GLY A 667 7.18 -0.86 -13.72
N THR A 668 6.40 -0.82 -12.65
CA THR A 668 6.27 0.36 -11.77
C THR A 668 7.08 0.18 -10.48
N HIS A 669 6.98 1.13 -9.57
CA HIS A 669 7.60 0.99 -8.23
C HIS A 669 7.05 -0.21 -7.43
N GLU A 670 5.85 -0.69 -7.75
CA GLU A 670 5.20 -1.82 -7.09
C GLU A 670 5.68 -3.21 -7.57
N LEU A 671 6.70 -3.26 -8.43
CA LEU A 671 7.19 -4.46 -9.12
C LEU A 671 7.22 -5.72 -8.24
N THR A 672 7.77 -5.65 -7.03
CA THR A 672 7.92 -6.82 -6.14
C THR A 672 6.69 -7.15 -5.30
N ARG A 673 5.77 -6.19 -5.09
CA ARG A 673 4.63 -6.34 -4.18
C ARG A 673 3.33 -6.71 -4.89
N SER A 674 2.95 -5.93 -5.89
CA SER A 674 1.68 -6.05 -6.61
C SER A 674 1.81 -5.78 -8.12
N GLY A 675 3.04 -5.74 -8.65
CA GLY A 675 3.31 -5.58 -10.07
C GLY A 675 2.95 -6.82 -10.90
N ASN A 676 3.39 -6.85 -12.15
CA ASN A 676 3.19 -8.00 -13.04
C ASN A 676 3.77 -9.27 -12.43
N ASN A 677 2.98 -10.34 -12.35
CA ASN A 677 3.34 -11.56 -11.62
C ASN A 677 4.50 -12.32 -12.27
N ARG A 678 4.62 -12.27 -13.61
CA ARG A 678 5.79 -12.87 -14.29
C ARG A 678 7.07 -12.13 -13.94
N GLN A 679 7.02 -10.79 -13.91
CA GLN A 679 8.17 -9.97 -13.53
C GLN A 679 8.56 -10.19 -12.07
N ARG A 680 7.57 -10.41 -11.17
CA ARG A 680 7.83 -10.76 -9.76
C ARG A 680 8.57 -12.10 -9.65
N ILE A 681 8.13 -13.11 -10.39
CA ILE A 681 8.80 -14.42 -10.46
C ILE A 681 10.20 -14.29 -11.07
N ASP A 682 10.32 -13.59 -12.20
CA ASP A 682 11.59 -13.37 -12.90
C ASP A 682 12.61 -12.67 -11.99
N GLN A 683 12.20 -11.66 -11.26
CA GLN A 683 13.08 -10.95 -10.33
C GLN A 683 13.61 -11.86 -9.22
N MET A 684 12.77 -12.67 -8.58
CA MET A 684 13.21 -13.60 -7.54
C MET A 684 14.17 -14.66 -8.09
N LEU A 685 13.88 -15.22 -9.28
CA LEU A 685 14.75 -16.18 -9.94
C LEU A 685 16.11 -15.57 -10.27
N ARG A 686 16.13 -14.40 -10.93
CA ARG A 686 17.39 -13.72 -11.28
C ARG A 686 18.21 -13.35 -10.05
N THR A 687 17.56 -12.91 -8.97
CA THR A 687 18.27 -12.62 -7.72
C THR A 687 18.93 -13.89 -7.18
N TYR A 688 18.18 -14.99 -7.12
CA TYR A 688 18.70 -16.27 -6.66
C TYR A 688 19.84 -16.79 -7.57
N GLU A 689 19.68 -16.77 -8.89
CA GLU A 689 20.68 -17.18 -9.86
C GLU A 689 21.95 -16.31 -9.78
N PHE A 690 21.79 -14.99 -9.63
CA PHE A 690 22.93 -14.07 -9.46
C PHE A 690 23.66 -14.35 -8.16
N PHE A 691 22.93 -14.56 -7.05
CA PHE A 691 23.54 -14.93 -5.79
C PHE A 691 24.29 -16.26 -5.88
N GLY A 692 23.74 -17.24 -6.59
CA GLY A 692 24.37 -18.56 -6.80
C GLY A 692 25.71 -18.54 -7.55
N ARG A 693 26.05 -17.45 -8.25
CA ARG A 693 27.37 -17.29 -8.88
C ARG A 693 28.47 -17.02 -7.85
N TYR A 694 28.12 -16.48 -6.70
CA TYR A 694 29.09 -16.02 -5.67
C TYR A 694 28.93 -16.75 -4.34
N LEU A 695 27.76 -17.33 -4.08
CA LEU A 695 27.45 -18.09 -2.87
C LEU A 695 27.32 -19.58 -3.19
N LYS A 696 27.63 -20.42 -2.20
CA LYS A 696 27.41 -21.88 -2.26
C LYS A 696 25.96 -22.19 -1.89
N ILE A 697 25.00 -21.87 -2.79
CA ILE A 697 23.60 -22.19 -2.67
C ILE A 697 23.22 -23.22 -3.74
N ASN A 698 22.38 -24.22 -3.38
CA ASN A 698 22.00 -25.34 -4.25
C ASN A 698 20.64 -25.09 -4.92
#